data_e79658cb7da84ed0f85a5312d6d43cc3
#
_entry.id   e79658cb7da84ed0f85a5312d6d43cc3
#
_cell.length_a   1.000
_cell.length_b   1.000
_cell.length_c   1.000
_cell.angle_alpha   90.00
_cell.angle_beta   90.00
_cell.angle_gamma   90.00
#
_symmetry.space_group_name_H-M   'P 1'
#
loop_
_entity.id
_entity.type
_entity.pdbx_description
1 polymer ?
#
loop_
_entity_poly.entity_id
_entity_poly.type
_entity_poly.pdbx_seq_one_letter_code
_entity_poly.pdbx_strand_id
1 'polypeptide(L)'
;MQQLPQSQDSAPLRGLSTQQAEALRAQGLSNQQSDTGGKSAGEIIRSNALTFFNLIFVVIAVLLCLVGSYRNLTFLPVVIGNTLIGIFQELRAKRILDKMSLLHAPHAVALRDGMEQKLAANDLVRGDIVVLSAGDQIPADATVLQGSVQVNEALLTGESDEIEKEPGSELLSGSFVVAGRCYARLDKVGDESYIAKLTREAKAVQTGEQSEMIRAINRIVKWIGFTIVPIGVILFAQSYFYSGETLQKSVVSAIAAVIGMIPEGLYMLTTIALVLGTMRLARRKVLLHDMKSIETLARVDVLCVDKTGTITEPGMNVQEAHAFECAKNDQFDDEALQDLLADYCLAAQDTNETMQALRAFSEQRRLEHPQEAKIALDVQPFSSRKKYSAITFETGTYLFGAPEFVLKGAYAQVAEELKPFLDAGCRVLLLAKSRGEGNSPEPLGYAVLTGRVRENAKETFAYFKEQDVTVKVISGDNARTVSEIAKQAGIENADKFVDAAMLVTDEQLARAAETYTVFGRVTPAQKQKLVQAMQKAGHTVAMTGDGVNDILAMKDADCSVAMASGSEAAAQAAQVVLLDSDFARMPDVVLEGRRVVNNIERSASLFLVKNLFSLLLSVFSAVSFLTYPLEPAQVSLIAMFTIGIPGFLLALEPNYVRIEGNFLKKVLLRALPAALTDVLAVGALVICGEVFGLSDGDIATAATMLLAVVGFMILIRISKPLTKMKYAIILVNIAGLIFCGIFLKQLFALSDMSRICVLLMIIFAFAAESVFRNLSILGVFLERKTGALKEKIREKRGI
;
A
#
# COMPACT_ATOMS: atom_id res chain seq x y z
N MET A 1 -12.06 -59.05 33.25
CA MET A 1 -10.78 -58.92 32.49
C MET A 1 -11.12 -58.89 31.03
N GLN A 2 -11.29 -57.66 30.48
CA GLN A 2 -11.27 -57.39 29.05
C GLN A 2 -10.19 -56.30 28.87
N GLN A 3 -9.16 -56.69 28.12
CA GLN A 3 -8.03 -55.80 27.80
C GLN A 3 -8.50 -54.64 26.96
N LEU A 4 -8.23 -53.40 27.42
CA LEU A 4 -8.26 -52.20 26.63
C LEU A 4 -7.18 -52.28 25.52
N PRO A 5 -7.43 -51.86 24.30
CA PRO A 5 -6.40 -51.83 23.26
C PRO A 5 -5.31 -50.79 23.61
N GLN A 6 -4.08 -51.29 23.69
CA GLN A 6 -2.87 -50.49 23.80
C GLN A 6 -2.80 -49.53 22.59
N SER A 7 -2.55 -48.25 22.85
CA SER A 7 -2.19 -47.26 21.85
C SER A 7 -1.03 -47.77 20.98
N GLN A 8 -1.24 -47.80 19.68
CA GLN A 8 -0.21 -48.14 18.70
C GLN A 8 0.98 -47.19 18.91
N ASP A 9 2.16 -47.79 19.14
CA ASP A 9 3.49 -47.14 19.10
C ASP A 9 3.64 -46.34 17.82
N SER A 10 3.51 -45.00 17.90
CA SER A 10 3.94 -44.12 16.82
C SER A 10 5.46 -43.99 16.87
N ALA A 11 6.12 -44.65 15.91
CA ALA A 11 7.57 -44.45 15.71
C ALA A 11 7.88 -42.95 15.64
N PRO A 12 8.98 -42.46 16.25
CA PRO A 12 9.32 -41.05 16.24
C PRO A 12 9.46 -40.55 14.80
N LEU A 13 8.73 -39.47 14.47
CA LEU A 13 8.81 -38.84 13.15
C LEU A 13 10.26 -38.35 12.96
N ARG A 14 10.97 -38.84 11.94
CA ARG A 14 12.37 -38.47 11.68
C ARG A 14 12.53 -37.39 10.58
N GLY A 15 11.52 -37.19 9.75
CA GLY A 15 11.63 -36.30 8.58
C GLY A 15 12.62 -36.80 7.52
N LEU A 16 12.84 -35.99 6.49
CA LEU A 16 13.85 -36.24 5.45
C LEU A 16 15.27 -35.93 5.97
N SER A 17 16.28 -36.65 5.45
CA SER A 17 17.66 -36.22 5.66
C SER A 17 18.01 -35.01 4.77
N THR A 18 19.00 -34.21 5.20
CA THR A 18 19.49 -33.07 4.42
C THR A 18 19.90 -33.49 2.99
N GLN A 19 20.55 -34.64 2.84
CA GLN A 19 20.93 -35.18 1.52
C GLN A 19 19.73 -35.56 0.64
N GLN A 20 18.68 -36.14 1.23
CA GLN A 20 17.45 -36.46 0.51
C GLN A 20 16.74 -35.18 0.04
N ALA A 21 16.69 -34.16 0.90
CA ALA A 21 16.09 -32.87 0.56
C ALA A 21 16.85 -32.16 -0.59
N GLU A 22 18.18 -32.20 -0.57
CA GLU A 22 19.01 -31.66 -1.68
C GLU A 22 18.79 -32.41 -2.99
N ALA A 23 18.68 -33.74 -2.93
CA ALA A 23 18.40 -34.57 -4.12
C ALA A 23 17.03 -34.24 -4.72
N LEU A 24 15.97 -34.05 -3.90
CA LEU A 24 14.63 -33.66 -4.34
C LEU A 24 14.63 -32.24 -4.89
N ARG A 25 15.39 -31.32 -4.31
CA ARG A 25 15.56 -29.95 -4.81
C ARG A 25 16.22 -29.94 -6.20
N ALA A 26 17.25 -30.78 -6.41
CA ALA A 26 17.90 -30.93 -7.71
C ALA A 26 16.98 -31.50 -8.80
N GLN A 27 15.95 -32.28 -8.40
CA GLN A 27 14.89 -32.77 -9.29
C GLN A 27 13.77 -31.74 -9.56
N GLY A 28 13.85 -30.53 -8.99
CA GLY A 28 12.84 -29.48 -9.16
C GLY A 28 11.59 -29.68 -8.28
N LEU A 29 11.64 -30.56 -7.27
CA LEU A 29 10.55 -30.83 -6.33
C LEU A 29 10.64 -29.91 -5.09
N SER A 30 11.10 -28.68 -5.28
CA SER A 30 11.13 -27.62 -4.23
C SER A 30 9.87 -26.78 -4.27
N ASN A 31 9.57 -26.10 -3.15
CA ASN A 31 8.43 -25.19 -3.05
C ASN A 31 8.71 -23.81 -3.70
N GLN A 32 9.62 -23.78 -4.69
CA GLN A 32 9.84 -22.60 -5.51
C GLN A 32 8.71 -22.46 -6.54
N GLN A 33 8.06 -21.31 -6.55
CA GLN A 33 7.12 -20.95 -7.61
C GLN A 33 7.88 -20.34 -8.78
N SER A 34 7.61 -20.79 -9.99
CA SER A 34 8.27 -20.31 -11.22
C SER A 34 7.88 -18.87 -11.56
N ASP A 35 6.74 -18.40 -11.08
CA ASP A 35 6.22 -17.05 -11.31
C ASP A 35 6.15 -16.23 -10.01
N THR A 36 7.26 -15.60 -9.63
CA THR A 36 7.38 -14.72 -8.46
C THR A 36 6.67 -13.37 -8.62
N GLY A 37 5.82 -13.19 -9.64
CA GLY A 37 4.95 -12.02 -9.81
C GLY A 37 5.63 -10.72 -10.27
N GLY A 38 6.95 -10.70 -10.42
CA GLY A 38 7.71 -9.54 -10.89
C GLY A 38 8.15 -9.67 -12.34
N LYS A 39 8.12 -8.56 -13.11
CA LYS A 39 8.66 -8.53 -14.47
C LYS A 39 10.13 -8.99 -14.49
N SER A 40 10.50 -9.83 -15.43
CA SER A 40 11.90 -10.19 -15.68
C SER A 40 12.71 -8.98 -16.18
N ALA A 41 14.04 -9.02 -16.07
CA ALA A 41 14.90 -7.94 -16.60
C ALA A 41 14.68 -7.73 -18.11
N GLY A 42 14.47 -8.82 -18.88
CA GLY A 42 14.16 -8.75 -20.29
C GLY A 42 12.80 -8.10 -20.59
N GLU A 43 11.77 -8.41 -19.77
CA GLU A 43 10.46 -7.78 -19.89
C GLU A 43 10.48 -6.29 -19.54
N ILE A 44 11.29 -5.89 -18.55
CA ILE A 44 11.51 -4.47 -18.21
C ILE A 44 12.11 -3.74 -19.40
N ILE A 45 13.17 -4.27 -20.00
CA ILE A 45 13.80 -3.67 -21.15
C ILE A 45 12.80 -3.58 -22.32
N ARG A 46 12.09 -4.67 -22.62
CA ARG A 46 11.12 -4.72 -23.72
C ARG A 46 9.94 -3.76 -23.50
N SER A 47 9.38 -3.70 -22.30
CA SER A 47 8.24 -2.83 -21.99
C SER A 47 8.57 -1.33 -22.02
N ASN A 48 9.82 -0.95 -21.72
CA ASN A 48 10.28 0.43 -21.83
C ASN A 48 10.74 0.81 -23.24
N ALA A 49 11.35 -0.12 -23.98
CA ALA A 49 11.85 0.14 -25.33
C ALA A 49 10.74 0.09 -26.39
N LEU A 50 9.84 -0.90 -26.34
CA LEU A 50 8.78 -1.12 -27.32
C LEU A 50 7.44 -0.51 -26.86
N THR A 51 7.45 0.79 -26.52
CA THR A 51 6.22 1.51 -26.25
C THR A 51 5.57 1.99 -27.55
N PHE A 52 4.25 2.19 -27.53
CA PHE A 52 3.52 2.77 -28.67
C PHE A 52 4.13 4.10 -29.15
N PHE A 53 4.52 4.97 -28.23
CA PHE A 53 5.12 6.25 -28.59
C PHE A 53 6.54 6.11 -29.14
N ASN A 54 7.36 5.21 -28.61
CA ASN A 54 8.69 4.96 -29.17
C ASN A 54 8.60 4.47 -30.61
N LEU A 55 7.60 3.66 -30.93
CA LEU A 55 7.33 3.24 -32.32
C LEU A 55 6.97 4.46 -33.19
N ILE A 56 6.11 5.36 -32.73
CA ILE A 56 5.79 6.61 -33.45
C ILE A 56 7.08 7.44 -33.65
N PHE A 57 7.95 7.58 -32.65
CA PHE A 57 9.21 8.33 -32.78
C PHE A 57 10.15 7.70 -33.82
N VAL A 58 10.19 6.38 -33.93
CA VAL A 58 10.95 5.70 -34.99
C VAL A 58 10.39 6.07 -36.37
N VAL A 59 9.06 6.00 -36.54
CA VAL A 59 8.39 6.42 -37.79
C VAL A 59 8.68 7.87 -38.13
N ILE A 60 8.58 8.77 -37.16
CA ILE A 60 8.89 10.20 -37.31
C ILE A 60 10.35 10.39 -37.74
N ALA A 61 11.30 9.70 -37.10
CA ALA A 61 12.71 9.79 -37.45
C ALA A 61 12.97 9.33 -38.90
N VAL A 62 12.36 8.24 -39.32
CA VAL A 62 12.45 7.77 -40.72
C VAL A 62 11.88 8.81 -41.67
N LEU A 63 10.70 9.38 -41.40
CA LEU A 63 10.09 10.40 -42.25
C LEU A 63 10.98 11.66 -42.38
N LEU A 64 11.56 12.15 -41.26
CA LEU A 64 12.49 13.27 -41.28
C LEU A 64 13.78 13.00 -42.06
N CYS A 65 14.31 11.77 -41.99
CA CYS A 65 15.44 11.34 -42.76
C CYS A 65 15.11 11.29 -44.28
N LEU A 66 13.91 10.79 -44.64
CA LEU A 66 13.47 10.73 -46.04
C LEU A 66 13.32 12.11 -46.70
N VAL A 67 12.87 13.11 -45.92
CA VAL A 67 12.76 14.48 -46.43
C VAL A 67 14.04 15.32 -46.24
N GLY A 68 15.14 14.73 -45.76
CA GLY A 68 16.44 15.39 -45.58
C GLY A 68 16.53 16.40 -44.45
N SER A 69 15.64 16.30 -43.47
CA SER A 69 15.53 17.24 -42.34
C SER A 69 16.24 16.74 -41.07
N TYR A 70 17.55 16.48 -41.14
CA TYR A 70 18.34 15.85 -40.06
C TYR A 70 18.42 16.74 -38.80
N ARG A 71 18.37 18.06 -38.93
CA ARG A 71 18.38 19.03 -37.82
C ARG A 71 17.19 18.75 -36.85
N ASN A 72 16.07 18.34 -37.37
CA ASN A 72 14.87 18.12 -36.58
C ASN A 72 14.87 16.75 -35.83
N LEU A 73 15.95 15.96 -35.86
CA LEU A 73 16.14 14.76 -35.05
C LEU A 73 16.59 15.04 -33.60
N THR A 74 16.65 16.29 -33.16
CA THR A 74 17.06 16.70 -31.79
C THR A 74 16.20 16.11 -30.68
N PHE A 75 15.01 15.58 -30.96
CA PHE A 75 14.18 14.87 -29.99
C PHE A 75 14.71 13.46 -29.69
N LEU A 76 15.46 12.81 -30.61
CA LEU A 76 15.95 11.43 -30.41
C LEU A 76 16.85 11.26 -29.18
N PRO A 77 17.87 12.10 -28.92
CA PRO A 77 18.65 12.03 -27.70
C PRO A 77 17.79 12.08 -26.43
N VAL A 78 16.71 12.88 -26.44
CA VAL A 78 15.77 12.99 -25.31
C VAL A 78 14.97 11.69 -25.15
N VAL A 79 14.44 11.13 -26.22
CA VAL A 79 13.67 9.87 -26.22
C VAL A 79 14.55 8.70 -25.76
N ILE A 80 15.76 8.58 -26.32
CA ILE A 80 16.73 7.55 -25.95
C ILE A 80 17.13 7.70 -24.48
N GLY A 81 17.46 8.92 -24.05
CA GLY A 81 17.80 9.22 -22.65
C GLY A 81 16.67 8.85 -21.70
N ASN A 82 15.43 9.24 -22.00
CA ASN A 82 14.25 8.89 -21.21
C ASN A 82 14.05 7.36 -21.12
N THR A 83 14.20 6.65 -22.23
CA THR A 83 14.08 5.19 -22.28
C THR A 83 15.16 4.52 -21.44
N LEU A 84 16.43 4.94 -21.54
CA LEU A 84 17.55 4.40 -20.75
C LEU A 84 17.38 4.69 -19.25
N ILE A 85 16.97 5.91 -18.91
CA ILE A 85 16.69 6.29 -17.50
C ILE A 85 15.55 5.42 -16.96
N GLY A 86 14.47 5.22 -17.72
CA GLY A 86 13.34 4.36 -17.33
C GLY A 86 13.79 2.92 -17.06
N ILE A 87 14.53 2.32 -17.96
CA ILE A 87 15.08 0.95 -17.82
C ILE A 87 15.98 0.87 -16.58
N PHE A 88 16.92 1.80 -16.41
CA PHE A 88 17.84 1.79 -15.27
C PHE A 88 17.11 1.92 -13.94
N GLN A 89 16.12 2.82 -13.85
CA GLN A 89 15.36 3.04 -12.62
C GLN A 89 14.49 1.82 -12.28
N GLU A 90 13.80 1.22 -13.25
CA GLU A 90 12.96 0.05 -13.02
C GLU A 90 13.78 -1.19 -12.64
N LEU A 91 14.96 -1.39 -13.25
CA LEU A 91 15.90 -2.44 -12.86
C LEU A 91 16.47 -2.22 -11.45
N ARG A 92 16.78 -0.96 -11.11
CA ARG A 92 17.25 -0.62 -9.75
C ARG A 92 16.17 -0.85 -8.70
N ALA A 93 14.92 -0.45 -9.01
CA ALA A 93 13.77 -0.71 -8.14
C ALA A 93 13.56 -2.20 -7.90
N LYS A 94 13.56 -2.99 -8.99
CA LYS A 94 13.45 -4.44 -8.89
C LYS A 94 14.51 -5.03 -7.96
N ARG A 95 15.79 -4.69 -8.14
CA ARG A 95 16.87 -5.20 -7.28
C ARG A 95 16.65 -4.89 -5.80
N ILE A 96 16.12 -3.71 -5.47
CA ILE A 96 15.86 -3.32 -4.09
C ILE A 96 14.67 -4.10 -3.53
N LEU A 97 13.59 -4.22 -4.28
CA LEU A 97 12.41 -4.99 -3.88
C LEU A 97 12.76 -6.48 -3.72
N ASP A 98 13.50 -7.07 -4.66
CA ASP A 98 13.95 -8.46 -4.60
C ASP A 98 14.82 -8.70 -3.34
N LYS A 99 15.74 -7.76 -3.02
CA LYS A 99 16.57 -7.86 -1.81
C LYS A 99 15.76 -7.77 -0.52
N MET A 100 14.73 -6.92 -0.49
CA MET A 100 13.85 -6.77 0.69
C MET A 100 12.93 -7.97 0.83
N SER A 101 12.37 -8.48 -0.25
CA SER A 101 11.56 -9.70 -0.26
C SER A 101 12.34 -10.92 0.24
N LEU A 102 13.62 -11.05 -0.12
CA LEU A 102 14.48 -12.12 0.38
C LEU A 102 14.76 -12.03 1.89
N LEU A 103 14.81 -10.81 2.45
CA LEU A 103 15.02 -10.63 3.90
C LEU A 103 13.77 -11.00 4.73
N HIS A 104 12.60 -11.03 4.12
CA HIS A 104 11.31 -11.33 4.74
C HIS A 104 10.58 -12.48 4.01
N ALA A 105 11.36 -13.39 3.39
CA ALA A 105 10.79 -14.62 2.84
C ALA A 105 10.08 -15.40 3.95
N PRO A 106 8.87 -15.93 3.71
CA PRO A 106 8.16 -16.75 4.68
C PRO A 106 9.03 -17.92 5.11
N HIS A 107 9.01 -18.21 6.39
CA HIS A 107 9.74 -19.32 6.98
C HIS A 107 8.76 -20.37 7.49
N ALA A 108 9.16 -21.63 7.45
CA ALA A 108 8.44 -22.71 8.09
C ALA A 108 9.41 -23.56 8.90
N VAL A 109 8.90 -24.16 9.97
CA VAL A 109 9.67 -25.12 10.75
C VAL A 109 9.48 -26.50 10.13
N ALA A 110 10.56 -27.11 9.69
CA ALA A 110 10.55 -28.46 9.12
C ALA A 110 11.39 -29.41 9.98
N LEU A 111 10.93 -30.65 10.07
CA LEU A 111 11.65 -31.73 10.75
C LEU A 111 12.61 -32.36 9.74
N ARG A 112 13.93 -32.14 9.89
CA ARG A 112 14.98 -32.77 9.08
C ARG A 112 16.05 -33.37 9.99
N ASP A 113 16.54 -34.53 9.62
CA ASP A 113 17.56 -35.27 10.39
C ASP A 113 17.14 -35.51 11.86
N GLY A 114 15.83 -35.57 12.13
CA GLY A 114 15.24 -35.72 13.47
C GLY A 114 15.22 -34.45 14.33
N MET A 115 15.54 -33.28 13.76
CA MET A 115 15.52 -31.99 14.47
C MET A 115 14.61 -30.99 13.75
N GLU A 116 13.91 -30.15 14.54
CA GLU A 116 13.15 -29.02 14.01
C GLU A 116 14.11 -27.90 13.54
N GLN A 117 14.01 -27.53 12.27
CA GLN A 117 14.83 -26.51 11.64
C GLN A 117 13.95 -25.44 10.99
N LYS A 118 14.26 -24.17 11.25
CA LYS A 118 13.56 -23.05 10.58
C LYS A 118 14.17 -22.85 9.21
N LEU A 119 13.38 -23.06 8.15
CA LEU A 119 13.78 -22.98 6.74
C LEU A 119 12.94 -21.92 6.02
N ALA A 120 13.52 -21.29 4.98
CA ALA A 120 12.70 -20.48 4.09
C ALA A 120 11.65 -21.37 3.37
N ALA A 121 10.43 -20.90 3.23
CA ALA A 121 9.35 -21.67 2.62
C ALA A 121 9.70 -22.17 1.20
N ASN A 122 10.51 -21.40 0.46
CA ASN A 122 11.00 -21.77 -0.88
C ASN A 122 12.03 -22.93 -0.86
N ASP A 123 12.66 -23.19 0.29
CA ASP A 123 13.68 -24.25 0.46
C ASP A 123 13.07 -25.58 0.91
N LEU A 124 11.75 -25.60 1.17
CA LEU A 124 11.00 -26.82 1.44
C LEU A 124 10.90 -27.68 0.17
N VAL A 125 10.86 -29.00 0.37
CA VAL A 125 10.73 -29.97 -0.72
C VAL A 125 9.54 -30.89 -0.49
N ARG A 126 9.08 -31.54 -1.53
CA ARG A 126 8.02 -32.55 -1.44
C ARG A 126 8.43 -33.67 -0.50
N GLY A 127 7.56 -34.00 0.46
CA GLY A 127 7.82 -35.01 1.48
C GLY A 127 8.47 -34.48 2.77
N ASP A 128 8.84 -33.19 2.86
CA ASP A 128 9.21 -32.58 4.12
C ASP A 128 8.06 -32.67 5.14
N ILE A 129 8.41 -32.88 6.40
CA ILE A 129 7.46 -32.83 7.51
C ILE A 129 7.59 -31.43 8.12
N VAL A 130 6.53 -30.62 8.00
CA VAL A 130 6.46 -29.29 8.59
C VAL A 130 5.73 -29.32 9.92
N VAL A 131 6.15 -28.45 10.83
CA VAL A 131 5.50 -28.22 12.12
C VAL A 131 4.69 -26.93 11.95
N LEU A 132 3.38 -27.03 12.10
CA LEU A 132 2.45 -25.92 11.96
C LEU A 132 1.82 -25.60 13.32
N SER A 133 1.81 -24.34 13.69
CA SER A 133 1.30 -23.80 14.94
C SER A 133 0.37 -22.61 14.69
N ALA A 134 -0.36 -22.18 15.69
CA ALA A 134 -1.25 -21.01 15.58
C ALA A 134 -0.50 -19.76 15.07
N GLY A 135 -1.03 -19.11 14.04
CA GLY A 135 -0.44 -17.95 13.36
C GLY A 135 0.37 -18.28 12.12
N ASP A 136 0.71 -19.56 11.87
CA ASP A 136 1.47 -19.97 10.69
C ASP A 136 0.58 -20.06 9.46
N GLN A 137 1.15 -19.66 8.31
CA GLN A 137 0.55 -19.95 7.02
C GLN A 137 1.01 -21.32 6.52
N ILE A 138 0.11 -22.08 5.90
CA ILE A 138 0.42 -23.39 5.31
C ILE A 138 1.19 -23.14 3.99
N PRO A 139 2.50 -23.52 3.93
CA PRO A 139 3.39 -23.10 2.85
C PRO A 139 3.17 -23.87 1.54
N ALA A 140 2.63 -25.08 1.62
CA ALA A 140 2.37 -25.98 0.49
C ALA A 140 1.24 -26.95 0.89
N ASP A 141 0.59 -27.62 -0.09
CA ASP A 141 -0.46 -28.57 0.23
C ASP A 141 0.14 -29.77 1.00
N ALA A 142 -0.47 -30.09 2.13
CA ALA A 142 0.08 -31.06 3.08
C ALA A 142 -1.02 -32.00 3.63
N THR A 143 -0.57 -33.12 4.22
CA THR A 143 -1.44 -34.02 4.97
C THR A 143 -1.00 -34.07 6.44
N VAL A 144 -1.92 -33.88 7.37
CA VAL A 144 -1.67 -34.00 8.82
C VAL A 144 -1.24 -35.41 9.18
N LEU A 145 -0.09 -35.55 9.84
CA LEU A 145 0.42 -36.84 10.31
C LEU A 145 0.11 -37.10 11.80
N GLN A 146 0.29 -36.05 12.62
CA GLN A 146 0.13 -36.09 14.06
C GLN A 146 -0.30 -34.75 14.62
N GLY A 147 -1.12 -34.74 15.67
CA GLY A 147 -1.69 -33.54 16.28
C GLY A 147 -3.00 -33.12 15.60
N SER A 148 -3.58 -32.00 16.05
CA SER A 148 -4.76 -31.40 15.42
C SER A 148 -4.63 -29.89 15.38
N VAL A 149 -5.20 -29.28 14.33
CA VAL A 149 -5.20 -27.83 14.16
C VAL A 149 -6.56 -27.35 13.67
N GLN A 150 -6.92 -26.14 14.07
CA GLN A 150 -8.03 -25.41 13.49
C GLN A 150 -7.47 -24.48 12.41
N VAL A 151 -8.01 -24.60 11.20
CA VAL A 151 -7.52 -23.89 10.01
C VAL A 151 -8.62 -22.99 9.46
N ASN A 152 -8.24 -21.79 9.09
CA ASN A 152 -9.11 -20.86 8.36
C ASN A 152 -8.76 -20.90 6.86
N GLU A 153 -9.72 -21.33 6.06
CA GLU A 153 -9.61 -21.44 4.60
C GLU A 153 -10.33 -20.29 3.85
N ALA A 154 -10.76 -19.24 4.56
CA ALA A 154 -11.57 -18.14 4.02
C ALA A 154 -10.94 -17.43 2.81
N LEU A 155 -9.62 -17.35 2.75
CA LEU A 155 -8.92 -16.77 1.61
C LEU A 155 -9.01 -17.60 0.34
N LEU A 156 -9.31 -18.88 0.46
CA LEU A 156 -9.38 -19.82 -0.65
C LEU A 156 -10.82 -20.09 -1.06
N THR A 157 -11.71 -20.27 -0.06
CA THR A 157 -13.10 -20.67 -0.25
C THR A 157 -14.11 -19.53 -0.15
N GLY A 158 -13.72 -18.42 0.50
CA GLY A 158 -14.61 -17.32 0.86
C GLY A 158 -15.45 -17.56 2.11
N GLU A 159 -15.39 -18.75 2.71
CA GLU A 159 -16.11 -19.12 3.93
C GLU A 159 -15.22 -18.91 5.15
N SER A 160 -15.71 -18.18 6.15
CA SER A 160 -14.94 -17.77 7.34
C SER A 160 -14.93 -18.80 8.48
N ASP A 161 -15.55 -19.97 8.30
CA ASP A 161 -15.65 -20.96 9.36
C ASP A 161 -14.30 -21.66 9.58
N GLU A 162 -13.94 -21.82 10.86
CA GLU A 162 -12.76 -22.56 11.28
C GLU A 162 -12.99 -24.05 11.13
N ILE A 163 -12.13 -24.75 10.38
CA ILE A 163 -12.24 -26.17 10.09
C ILE A 163 -11.22 -26.92 10.95
N GLU A 164 -11.67 -27.89 11.73
CA GLU A 164 -10.79 -28.78 12.49
C GLU A 164 -10.18 -29.82 11.56
N LYS A 165 -8.86 -29.95 11.60
CA LYS A 165 -8.07 -30.90 10.80
C LYS A 165 -7.38 -31.89 11.75
N GLU A 166 -7.73 -33.15 11.60
CA GLU A 166 -7.19 -34.28 12.35
C GLU A 166 -6.17 -35.09 11.52
N PRO A 167 -5.43 -36.04 12.10
CA PRO A 167 -4.52 -36.89 11.34
C PRO A 167 -5.18 -37.53 10.12
N GLY A 168 -4.57 -37.38 8.93
CA GLY A 168 -5.11 -37.81 7.65
C GLY A 168 -5.88 -36.73 6.88
N SER A 169 -6.17 -35.59 7.49
CA SER A 169 -6.83 -34.46 6.81
C SER A 169 -5.87 -33.71 5.87
N GLU A 170 -6.38 -33.27 4.71
CA GLU A 170 -5.64 -32.37 3.80
C GLU A 170 -5.63 -30.94 4.32
N LEU A 171 -4.47 -30.30 4.20
CA LEU A 171 -4.21 -28.88 4.44
C LEU A 171 -3.92 -28.20 3.11
N LEU A 172 -4.65 -27.14 2.81
CA LEU A 172 -4.47 -26.39 1.56
C LEU A 172 -3.46 -25.25 1.74
N SER A 173 -2.53 -25.13 0.80
CA SER A 173 -1.57 -24.02 0.78
C SER A 173 -2.27 -22.68 0.71
N GLY A 174 -1.78 -21.70 1.49
CA GLY A 174 -2.37 -20.37 1.57
C GLY A 174 -3.44 -20.19 2.64
N SER A 175 -3.95 -21.26 3.27
CA SER A 175 -4.76 -21.19 4.49
C SER A 175 -3.88 -20.98 5.73
N PHE A 176 -4.48 -20.66 6.89
CA PHE A 176 -3.73 -20.39 8.13
C PHE A 176 -4.21 -21.24 9.28
N VAL A 177 -3.27 -21.53 10.17
CA VAL A 177 -3.57 -22.18 11.44
C VAL A 177 -4.04 -21.14 12.45
N VAL A 178 -5.27 -21.29 12.95
CA VAL A 178 -5.88 -20.42 13.96
C VAL A 178 -5.54 -20.89 15.37
N ALA A 179 -5.57 -22.20 15.60
CA ALA A 179 -5.29 -22.81 16.89
C ALA A 179 -4.73 -24.23 16.73
N GLY A 180 -4.03 -24.73 17.77
CA GLY A 180 -3.47 -26.07 17.81
C GLY A 180 -2.05 -26.13 17.25
N ARG A 181 -1.51 -27.38 17.20
CA ARG A 181 -0.20 -27.71 16.63
C ARG A 181 -0.25 -29.08 15.97
N CYS A 182 0.35 -29.20 14.78
CA CYS A 182 0.43 -30.46 14.08
C CYS A 182 1.76 -30.65 13.35
N TYR A 183 2.06 -31.90 13.03
CA TYR A 183 3.08 -32.30 12.07
C TYR A 183 2.39 -32.71 10.78
N ALA A 184 2.75 -32.08 9.66
CA ALA A 184 2.14 -32.33 8.37
C ALA A 184 3.20 -32.59 7.30
N ARG A 185 2.94 -33.57 6.42
CA ARG A 185 3.83 -33.89 5.29
C ARG A 185 3.42 -33.10 4.05
N LEU A 186 4.36 -32.46 3.40
CA LEU A 186 4.13 -31.73 2.16
C LEU A 186 3.94 -32.70 0.99
N ASP A 187 2.81 -32.62 0.30
CA ASP A 187 2.43 -33.52 -0.81
C ASP A 187 2.57 -32.85 -2.17
N LYS A 188 2.18 -31.55 -2.28
CA LYS A 188 2.29 -30.75 -3.52
C LYS A 188 3.00 -29.44 -3.22
N VAL A 189 4.09 -29.18 -3.92
CA VAL A 189 4.96 -28.02 -3.70
C VAL A 189 5.08 -27.14 -4.96
N GLY A 190 5.50 -25.90 -4.81
CA GLY A 190 5.74 -24.97 -5.90
C GLY A 190 4.49 -24.75 -6.77
N ASP A 191 4.65 -24.93 -8.09
CA ASP A 191 3.58 -24.69 -9.06
C ASP A 191 2.44 -25.73 -9.02
N GLU A 192 2.63 -26.86 -8.30
CA GLU A 192 1.60 -27.88 -8.11
C GLU A 192 0.66 -27.54 -6.94
N SER A 193 1.04 -26.64 -6.03
CA SER A 193 0.25 -26.25 -4.86
C SER A 193 -1.07 -25.57 -5.25
N TYR A 194 -2.06 -25.68 -4.39
CA TYR A 194 -3.39 -25.10 -4.58
C TYR A 194 -3.34 -23.58 -4.78
N ILE A 195 -2.58 -22.88 -3.92
CA ILE A 195 -2.44 -21.44 -4.00
C ILE A 195 -1.76 -20.98 -5.31
N ALA A 196 -0.78 -21.75 -5.82
CA ALA A 196 -0.12 -21.42 -7.09
C ALA A 196 -1.08 -21.55 -8.27
N LYS A 197 -1.93 -22.59 -8.28
CA LYS A 197 -2.99 -22.78 -9.29
C LYS A 197 -4.00 -21.65 -9.25
N LEU A 198 -4.53 -21.36 -8.05
CA LEU A 198 -5.48 -20.26 -7.84
C LEU A 198 -4.91 -18.91 -8.28
N THR A 199 -3.65 -18.64 -7.93
CA THR A 199 -2.94 -17.42 -8.35
C THR A 199 -2.80 -17.32 -9.86
N ARG A 200 -2.50 -18.44 -10.54
CA ARG A 200 -2.40 -18.48 -11.99
C ARG A 200 -3.75 -18.24 -12.67
N GLU A 201 -4.83 -18.85 -12.17
CA GLU A 201 -6.18 -18.63 -12.65
C GLU A 201 -6.63 -17.18 -12.43
N ALA A 202 -6.38 -16.63 -11.24
CA ALA A 202 -6.66 -15.23 -10.93
C ALA A 202 -5.88 -14.26 -11.83
N LYS A 203 -4.61 -14.53 -12.13
CA LYS A 203 -3.80 -13.72 -13.07
C LYS A 203 -4.32 -13.79 -14.51
N ALA A 204 -4.87 -14.92 -14.92
CA ALA A 204 -5.45 -15.07 -16.26
C ALA A 204 -6.75 -14.22 -16.42
N VAL A 205 -7.47 -13.95 -15.32
CA VAL A 205 -8.73 -13.19 -15.31
C VAL A 205 -8.52 -11.73 -14.93
N GLN A 206 -7.50 -11.41 -14.13
CA GLN A 206 -7.24 -10.05 -13.66
C GLN A 206 -6.18 -9.35 -14.51
N THR A 207 -6.63 -8.38 -15.31
CA THR A 207 -5.83 -7.15 -15.50
C THR A 207 -5.75 -6.49 -14.13
N GLY A 208 -4.60 -6.62 -13.46
CA GLY A 208 -4.41 -6.12 -12.09
C GLY A 208 -4.98 -4.71 -11.94
N GLU A 209 -5.79 -4.48 -10.92
CA GLU A 209 -6.37 -3.16 -10.65
C GLU A 209 -5.26 -2.13 -10.55
N GLN A 210 -5.15 -1.27 -11.56
CA GLN A 210 -4.17 -0.18 -11.58
C GLN A 210 -4.65 0.93 -10.64
N SER A 211 -3.71 1.62 -9.99
CA SER A 211 -3.99 2.80 -9.18
C SER A 211 -4.84 3.83 -9.95
N GLU A 212 -5.69 4.61 -9.25
CA GLU A 212 -6.54 5.63 -9.87
C GLU A 212 -5.72 6.61 -10.70
N MET A 213 -4.57 7.02 -10.18
CA MET A 213 -3.64 7.92 -10.84
C MET A 213 -3.06 7.31 -12.12
N ILE A 214 -2.59 6.06 -12.07
CA ILE A 214 -2.05 5.35 -13.25
C ILE A 214 -3.15 5.12 -14.27
N ARG A 215 -4.37 4.76 -13.86
CA ARG A 215 -5.53 4.65 -14.76
C ARG A 215 -5.86 5.99 -15.43
N ALA A 216 -5.80 7.09 -14.68
CA ALA A 216 -6.03 8.44 -15.22
C ALA A 216 -4.97 8.82 -16.24
N ILE A 217 -3.69 8.57 -15.95
CA ILE A 217 -2.57 8.81 -16.87
C ILE A 217 -2.73 7.95 -18.14
N ASN A 218 -3.01 6.66 -18.00
CA ASN A 218 -3.23 5.75 -19.13
C ASN A 218 -4.43 6.18 -19.99
N ARG A 219 -5.47 6.73 -19.40
CA ARG A 219 -6.63 7.28 -20.14
C ARG A 219 -6.22 8.49 -20.98
N ILE A 220 -5.46 9.44 -20.41
CA ILE A 220 -4.91 10.59 -21.14
C ILE A 220 -4.06 10.10 -22.32
N VAL A 221 -3.11 9.21 -22.04
CA VAL A 221 -2.20 8.64 -23.02
C VAL A 221 -2.93 7.96 -24.17
N LYS A 222 -3.98 7.17 -23.88
CA LYS A 222 -4.83 6.52 -24.90
C LYS A 222 -5.58 7.54 -25.76
N TRP A 223 -6.17 8.57 -25.16
CA TRP A 223 -6.89 9.63 -25.88
C TRP A 223 -5.95 10.39 -26.80
N ILE A 224 -4.80 10.80 -26.32
CA ILE A 224 -3.78 11.48 -27.11
C ILE A 224 -3.30 10.57 -28.25
N GLY A 225 -2.98 9.30 -27.95
CA GLY A 225 -2.52 8.34 -28.93
C GLY A 225 -3.52 8.11 -30.09
N PHE A 226 -4.82 8.15 -29.76
CA PHE A 226 -5.85 8.04 -30.81
C PHE A 226 -5.97 9.29 -31.67
N THR A 227 -5.72 10.48 -31.11
CA THR A 227 -5.89 11.77 -31.84
C THR A 227 -4.66 12.18 -32.64
N ILE A 228 -3.46 11.71 -32.29
CA ILE A 228 -2.19 12.11 -32.91
C ILE A 228 -2.17 11.82 -34.41
N VAL A 229 -2.52 10.60 -34.82
CA VAL A 229 -2.43 10.17 -36.22
C VAL A 229 -3.39 10.91 -37.14
N PRO A 230 -4.70 11.01 -36.84
CA PRO A 230 -5.64 11.80 -37.65
C PRO A 230 -5.20 13.27 -37.79
N ILE A 231 -4.82 13.92 -36.70
CA ILE A 231 -4.40 15.33 -36.72
C ILE A 231 -3.14 15.51 -37.55
N GLY A 232 -2.15 14.64 -37.40
CA GLY A 232 -0.92 14.69 -38.19
C GLY A 232 -1.19 14.58 -39.70
N VAL A 233 -2.08 13.68 -40.09
CA VAL A 233 -2.50 13.52 -41.50
C VAL A 233 -3.26 14.75 -42.00
N ILE A 234 -4.19 15.30 -41.21
CA ILE A 234 -4.92 16.52 -41.57
C ILE A 234 -3.99 17.70 -41.78
N LEU A 235 -3.04 17.95 -40.84
CA LEU A 235 -2.09 19.04 -40.93
C LEU A 235 -1.13 18.90 -42.16
N PHE A 236 -0.67 17.66 -42.38
CA PHE A 236 0.13 17.37 -43.58
C PHE A 236 -0.65 17.64 -44.86
N ALA A 237 -1.86 17.11 -44.98
CA ALA A 237 -2.71 17.27 -46.17
C ALA A 237 -3.06 18.74 -46.41
N GLN A 238 -3.39 19.49 -45.36
CA GLN A 238 -3.66 20.93 -45.44
C GLN A 238 -2.42 21.70 -45.93
N SER A 239 -1.25 21.51 -45.31
CA SER A 239 0.00 22.21 -45.65
C SER A 239 0.45 21.92 -47.08
N TYR A 240 0.40 20.64 -47.50
CA TYR A 240 0.88 20.22 -48.80
C TYR A 240 -0.11 20.51 -49.94
N PHE A 241 -1.38 20.14 -49.77
CA PHE A 241 -2.38 20.20 -50.88
C PHE A 241 -3.10 21.58 -50.94
N TYR A 242 -3.32 22.25 -49.78
CA TYR A 242 -4.07 23.47 -49.71
C TYR A 242 -3.18 24.71 -49.65
N SER A 243 -2.18 24.73 -48.77
CA SER A 243 -1.25 25.87 -48.66
C SER A 243 -0.11 25.86 -49.70
N GLY A 244 0.03 24.78 -50.49
CA GLY A 244 1.04 24.67 -51.54
C GLY A 244 2.50 24.65 -51.07
N GLU A 245 2.71 24.28 -49.81
CA GLU A 245 4.04 24.24 -49.21
C GLU A 245 4.88 23.07 -49.75
N THR A 246 6.19 23.16 -49.61
CA THR A 246 7.08 22.07 -49.98
C THR A 246 6.82 20.81 -49.16
N LEU A 247 7.08 19.63 -49.73
CA LEU A 247 6.93 18.35 -49.04
C LEU A 247 7.71 18.33 -47.71
N GLN A 248 8.95 18.88 -47.71
CA GLN A 248 9.79 18.96 -46.52
C GLN A 248 9.14 19.80 -45.42
N LYS A 249 8.65 21.00 -45.75
CA LYS A 249 8.03 21.92 -44.79
C LYS A 249 6.73 21.33 -44.24
N SER A 250 5.90 20.70 -45.08
CA SER A 250 4.64 20.09 -44.70
C SER A 250 4.85 18.89 -43.74
N VAL A 251 5.85 18.03 -44.00
CA VAL A 251 6.22 16.93 -43.12
C VAL A 251 6.77 17.45 -41.80
N VAL A 252 7.68 18.40 -41.80
CA VAL A 252 8.30 18.99 -40.59
C VAL A 252 7.25 19.61 -39.68
N SER A 253 6.35 20.43 -40.25
CA SER A 253 5.28 21.11 -39.52
C SER A 253 4.30 20.13 -38.88
N ALA A 254 3.83 19.13 -39.64
CA ALA A 254 2.95 18.09 -39.11
C ALA A 254 3.63 17.28 -37.99
N ILE A 255 4.91 16.93 -38.15
CA ILE A 255 5.71 16.21 -37.16
C ILE A 255 5.92 17.06 -35.89
N ALA A 256 6.15 18.39 -36.03
CA ALA A 256 6.28 19.26 -34.86
C ALA A 256 5.02 19.23 -33.98
N ALA A 257 3.84 19.29 -34.60
CA ALA A 257 2.57 19.20 -33.93
C ALA A 257 2.43 17.84 -33.21
N VAL A 258 2.75 16.73 -33.89
CA VAL A 258 2.69 15.36 -33.34
C VAL A 258 3.63 15.21 -32.14
N ILE A 259 4.90 15.61 -32.23
CA ILE A 259 5.87 15.58 -31.12
C ILE A 259 5.38 16.41 -29.92
N GLY A 260 4.79 17.57 -30.19
CA GLY A 260 4.21 18.42 -29.16
C GLY A 260 3.08 17.75 -28.37
N MET A 261 2.27 16.92 -29.03
CA MET A 261 1.16 16.19 -28.42
C MET A 261 1.59 14.97 -27.60
N ILE A 262 2.76 14.37 -27.85
CA ILE A 262 3.22 13.16 -27.14
C ILE A 262 3.63 13.51 -25.72
N PRO A 263 3.05 12.85 -24.66
CA PRO A 263 3.42 13.10 -23.27
C PRO A 263 4.70 12.31 -22.90
N GLU A 264 5.81 12.70 -23.52
CA GLU A 264 7.11 12.10 -23.26
C GLU A 264 7.47 12.10 -21.80
N GLY A 265 8.01 11.44 -21.09
CA GLY A 265 8.48 11.56 -19.71
C GLY A 265 7.41 11.57 -18.62
N LEU A 266 6.12 11.72 -18.90
CA LEU A 266 5.07 11.66 -17.88
C LEU A 266 5.06 10.31 -17.18
N TYR A 267 5.09 9.22 -17.95
CA TYR A 267 5.12 7.85 -17.41
C TYR A 267 6.44 7.58 -16.66
N MET A 268 7.56 8.02 -17.24
CA MET A 268 8.88 7.90 -16.63
C MET A 268 8.96 8.62 -15.27
N LEU A 269 8.52 9.89 -15.19
CA LEU A 269 8.54 10.64 -13.93
C LEU A 269 7.61 10.03 -12.88
N THR A 270 6.46 9.49 -13.29
CA THR A 270 5.56 8.77 -12.39
C THR A 270 6.25 7.55 -11.79
N THR A 271 6.88 6.74 -12.64
CA THR A 271 7.62 5.53 -12.19
C THR A 271 8.80 5.92 -11.28
N ILE A 272 9.56 6.96 -11.65
CA ILE A 272 10.68 7.46 -10.82
C ILE A 272 10.19 7.92 -9.45
N ALA A 273 9.09 8.67 -9.39
CA ALA A 273 8.54 9.17 -8.12
C ALA A 273 8.10 8.01 -7.20
N LEU A 274 7.42 7.00 -7.76
CA LEU A 274 7.00 5.79 -7.03
C LEU A 274 8.22 4.99 -6.53
N VAL A 275 9.21 4.76 -7.38
CA VAL A 275 10.43 4.03 -7.03
C VAL A 275 11.22 4.75 -5.92
N LEU A 276 11.41 6.07 -6.05
CA LEU A 276 12.09 6.86 -5.02
C LEU A 276 11.31 6.87 -3.70
N GLY A 277 9.98 6.91 -3.74
CA GLY A 277 9.12 6.78 -2.56
C GLY A 277 9.32 5.43 -1.88
N THR A 278 9.22 4.33 -2.63
CA THR A 278 9.47 2.98 -2.13
C THR A 278 10.86 2.83 -1.51
N MET A 279 11.91 3.37 -2.18
CA MET A 279 13.28 3.33 -1.64
C MET A 279 13.44 4.09 -0.32
N ARG A 280 12.76 5.24 -0.17
CA ARG A 280 12.80 6.01 1.07
C ARG A 280 12.07 5.31 2.21
N LEU A 281 10.91 4.71 1.93
CA LEU A 281 10.18 3.87 2.89
C LEU A 281 10.99 2.65 3.29
N ALA A 282 11.61 1.97 2.33
CA ALA A 282 12.49 0.84 2.59
C ALA A 282 13.64 1.16 3.54
N ARG A 283 14.28 2.34 3.39
CA ARG A 283 15.34 2.81 4.33
C ARG A 283 14.81 3.07 5.75
N ARG A 284 13.50 3.32 5.87
CA ARG A 284 12.80 3.50 7.16
C ARG A 284 12.19 2.19 7.66
N LYS A 285 12.63 1.05 7.13
CA LYS A 285 12.17 -0.30 7.49
C LYS A 285 10.67 -0.51 7.24
N VAL A 286 10.13 0.08 6.19
CA VAL A 286 8.77 -0.14 5.70
C VAL A 286 8.84 -0.88 4.37
N LEU A 287 8.29 -2.09 4.34
CA LEU A 287 8.19 -2.91 3.14
C LEU A 287 6.85 -2.65 2.45
N LEU A 288 6.87 -2.46 1.14
CA LEU A 288 5.68 -2.36 0.30
C LEU A 288 5.60 -3.58 -0.61
N HIS A 289 4.51 -4.31 -0.55
CA HIS A 289 4.22 -5.41 -1.49
C HIS A 289 3.63 -4.90 -2.80
N ASP A 290 2.91 -3.75 -2.76
CA ASP A 290 2.33 -3.10 -3.94
C ASP A 290 2.60 -1.58 -3.92
N MET A 291 3.10 -1.05 -5.03
CA MET A 291 3.33 0.39 -5.19
C MET A 291 2.05 1.23 -5.20
N LYS A 292 0.87 0.61 -5.46
CA LYS A 292 -0.43 1.29 -5.34
C LYS A 292 -0.69 1.79 -3.94
N SER A 293 -0.23 1.07 -2.93
CA SER A 293 -0.43 1.39 -1.52
C SER A 293 0.06 2.79 -1.17
N ILE A 294 1.11 3.28 -1.85
CA ILE A 294 1.62 4.65 -1.67
C ILE A 294 0.54 5.69 -2.02
N GLU A 295 -0.19 5.47 -3.12
CA GLU A 295 -1.27 6.38 -3.53
C GLU A 295 -2.44 6.32 -2.57
N THR A 296 -2.87 5.10 -2.21
CA THR A 296 -4.01 4.89 -1.32
C THR A 296 -3.75 5.48 0.06
N LEU A 297 -2.56 5.22 0.65
CA LEU A 297 -2.16 5.80 1.93
C LEU A 297 -2.18 7.32 1.95
N ALA A 298 -1.82 7.95 0.84
CA ALA A 298 -1.84 9.40 0.71
C ALA A 298 -3.26 10.00 0.79
N ARG A 299 -4.29 9.19 0.53
CA ARG A 299 -5.72 9.56 0.46
C ARG A 299 -6.54 9.07 1.65
N VAL A 300 -5.97 8.23 2.51
CA VAL A 300 -6.65 7.68 3.68
C VAL A 300 -7.24 8.80 4.54
N ASP A 301 -8.53 8.67 4.85
CA ASP A 301 -9.27 9.56 5.75
C ASP A 301 -9.85 8.82 6.97
N VAL A 302 -9.90 7.47 6.93
CA VAL A 302 -10.23 6.62 8.08
C VAL A 302 -9.13 5.58 8.27
N LEU A 303 -8.57 5.54 9.49
CA LEU A 303 -7.57 4.57 9.90
C LEU A 303 -8.18 3.65 10.96
N CYS A 304 -8.43 2.41 10.60
CA CYS A 304 -8.86 1.36 11.51
C CYS A 304 -7.63 0.69 12.12
N VAL A 305 -7.55 0.68 13.44
CA VAL A 305 -6.43 0.08 14.18
C VAL A 305 -6.93 -1.04 15.07
N ASP A 306 -6.21 -2.18 15.09
CA ASP A 306 -6.40 -3.14 16.16
C ASP A 306 -5.69 -2.64 17.44
N LYS A 307 -6.15 -3.10 18.61
CA LYS A 307 -5.56 -2.72 19.89
C LYS A 307 -4.17 -3.32 20.06
N THR A 308 -4.11 -4.67 19.95
CA THR A 308 -2.92 -5.49 20.28
C THR A 308 -1.84 -5.29 19.23
N GLY A 309 -0.58 -5.20 19.64
CA GLY A 309 0.56 -5.04 18.72
C GLY A 309 0.60 -3.70 17.96
N THR A 310 -0.53 -2.96 17.87
CA THR A 310 -0.62 -1.66 17.20
C THR A 310 -0.61 -0.48 18.18
N ILE A 311 -1.65 -0.34 19.02
CA ILE A 311 -1.73 0.70 20.06
C ILE A 311 -0.83 0.32 21.24
N THR A 312 -0.82 -0.99 21.58
CA THR A 312 0.03 -1.54 22.62
C THR A 312 1.33 -2.11 22.02
N GLU A 313 2.35 -2.25 22.85
CA GLU A 313 3.53 -3.02 22.50
C GLU A 313 3.14 -4.49 22.22
N PRO A 314 3.90 -5.21 21.36
CA PRO A 314 3.67 -6.63 21.17
C PRO A 314 3.91 -7.39 22.47
N GLY A 315 3.03 -8.36 22.76
CA GLY A 315 3.08 -9.13 23.99
C GLY A 315 2.28 -8.50 25.14
N MET A 316 2.16 -9.26 26.19
CA MET A 316 1.54 -8.90 27.44
C MET A 316 2.52 -9.05 28.59
N ASN A 317 2.30 -8.32 29.67
CA ASN A 317 3.05 -8.52 30.92
C ASN A 317 2.07 -8.91 32.02
N VAL A 318 2.43 -9.88 32.83
CA VAL A 318 1.71 -10.21 34.05
C VAL A 318 2.04 -9.11 35.06
N GLN A 319 1.05 -8.38 35.48
CA GLN A 319 1.19 -7.31 36.45
C GLN A 319 1.22 -7.90 37.87
N GLU A 320 0.27 -8.79 38.16
CA GLU A 320 0.09 -9.42 39.47
C GLU A 320 -0.70 -10.71 39.34
N ALA A 321 -0.55 -11.62 40.31
CA ALA A 321 -1.33 -12.85 40.43
C ALA A 321 -1.69 -13.08 41.90
N HIS A 322 -3.00 -13.20 42.18
CA HIS A 322 -3.55 -13.28 43.51
C HIS A 322 -4.53 -14.44 43.67
N ALA A 323 -4.48 -15.09 44.85
CA ALA A 323 -5.51 -16.06 45.22
C ALA A 323 -6.80 -15.32 45.64
N PHE A 324 -7.95 -15.86 45.20
CA PHE A 324 -9.25 -15.33 45.66
C PHE A 324 -9.38 -15.40 47.16
N GLU A 325 -9.99 -14.40 47.77
CA GLU A 325 -10.24 -14.38 49.24
C GLU A 325 -11.05 -15.64 49.70
N CYS A 326 -11.93 -16.16 48.84
CA CYS A 326 -12.70 -17.38 49.11
C CYS A 326 -11.86 -18.70 49.06
N ALA A 327 -10.66 -18.65 48.45
CA ALA A 327 -9.76 -19.80 48.31
C ALA A 327 -8.61 -19.75 49.31
N LYS A 328 -8.31 -18.58 49.90
CA LYS A 328 -7.24 -18.42 50.90
C LYS A 328 -7.49 -19.23 52.17
N ASN A 329 -6.48 -19.99 52.59
CA ASN A 329 -6.43 -20.73 53.82
C ASN A 329 -4.97 -20.91 54.25
N ASP A 330 -4.73 -21.59 55.42
CA ASP A 330 -3.38 -21.81 55.96
C ASP A 330 -2.40 -22.53 55.02
N GLN A 331 -2.91 -23.16 53.97
CA GLN A 331 -2.10 -23.94 53.00
C GLN A 331 -2.14 -23.38 51.57
N PHE A 332 -3.01 -22.41 51.27
CA PHE A 332 -3.16 -21.80 49.95
C PHE A 332 -3.28 -20.28 50.03
N ASP A 333 -2.25 -19.60 49.60
CA ASP A 333 -2.12 -18.15 49.55
C ASP A 333 -1.67 -17.68 48.18
N ASP A 334 -1.26 -16.43 48.04
CA ASP A 334 -0.78 -15.84 46.81
C ASP A 334 0.52 -16.51 46.30
N GLU A 335 1.37 -16.96 47.23
CA GLU A 335 2.62 -17.67 46.85
C GLU A 335 2.32 -19.05 46.30
N ALA A 336 1.45 -19.81 46.97
CA ALA A 336 1.03 -21.14 46.51
C ALA A 336 0.30 -21.09 45.16
N LEU A 337 -0.48 -20.04 44.90
CA LEU A 337 -1.08 -19.79 43.58
C LEU A 337 -0.01 -19.54 42.51
N GLN A 338 0.97 -18.68 42.77
CA GLN A 338 2.02 -18.36 41.82
C GLN A 338 2.88 -19.58 41.48
N ASP A 339 3.17 -20.42 42.46
CA ASP A 339 3.88 -21.71 42.26
C ASP A 339 3.04 -22.69 41.43
N LEU A 340 1.74 -22.79 41.67
CA LEU A 340 0.83 -23.62 40.87
C LEU A 340 0.70 -23.10 39.42
N LEU A 341 0.66 -21.77 39.23
CA LEU A 341 0.69 -21.14 37.91
C LEU A 341 1.99 -21.44 37.18
N ALA A 342 3.14 -21.44 37.89
CA ALA A 342 4.43 -21.77 37.31
C ALA A 342 4.48 -23.24 36.83
N ASP A 343 3.92 -24.18 37.61
CA ASP A 343 3.78 -25.58 37.18
C ASP A 343 2.85 -25.70 35.96
N TYR A 344 1.72 -24.99 35.98
CA TYR A 344 0.77 -24.96 34.88
C TYR A 344 1.41 -24.45 33.56
N CYS A 345 2.16 -23.32 33.65
CA CYS A 345 2.81 -22.72 32.48
C CYS A 345 3.91 -23.57 31.86
N LEU A 346 4.60 -24.38 32.66
CA LEU A 346 5.59 -25.34 32.15
C LEU A 346 4.93 -26.52 31.43
N ALA A 347 3.82 -27.02 31.93
CA ALA A 347 3.12 -28.15 31.35
C ALA A 347 2.27 -27.76 30.12
N ALA A 348 1.86 -26.48 30.00
CA ALA A 348 1.07 -25.98 28.89
C ALA A 348 1.85 -26.04 27.56
N GLN A 349 1.18 -26.50 26.50
CA GLN A 349 1.75 -26.62 25.14
C GLN A 349 1.46 -25.36 24.28
N ASP A 350 0.65 -24.44 24.78
CA ASP A 350 0.28 -23.22 24.08
C ASP A 350 1.48 -22.27 23.91
N THR A 351 1.59 -21.65 22.72
CA THR A 351 2.66 -20.73 22.34
C THR A 351 2.18 -19.30 22.09
N ASN A 352 0.91 -19.00 22.43
CA ASN A 352 0.34 -17.67 22.25
C ASN A 352 0.98 -16.63 23.20
N GLU A 353 0.85 -15.35 22.86
CA GLU A 353 1.45 -14.22 23.62
C GLU A 353 1.08 -14.23 25.12
N THR A 354 -0.15 -14.60 25.43
CA THR A 354 -0.62 -14.70 26.82
C THR A 354 0.20 -15.74 27.60
N MET A 355 0.41 -16.91 27.00
CA MET A 355 1.20 -17.97 27.63
C MET A 355 2.68 -17.62 27.70
N GLN A 356 3.22 -16.89 26.71
CA GLN A 356 4.60 -16.40 26.76
C GLN A 356 4.80 -15.43 27.93
N ALA A 357 3.85 -14.48 28.13
CA ALA A 357 3.91 -13.57 29.27
C ALA A 357 3.86 -14.29 30.62
N LEU A 358 2.98 -15.29 30.73
CA LEU A 358 2.86 -16.12 31.94
C LEU A 358 4.11 -16.97 32.17
N ARG A 359 4.74 -17.51 31.11
CA ARG A 359 6.02 -18.24 31.23
C ARG A 359 7.15 -17.34 31.73
N ALA A 360 7.26 -16.12 31.17
CA ALA A 360 8.27 -15.16 31.63
C ALA A 360 8.10 -14.82 33.11
N PHE A 361 6.87 -14.59 33.57
CA PHE A 361 6.53 -14.39 34.98
C PHE A 361 6.87 -15.64 35.82
N SER A 362 6.53 -16.82 35.35
CA SER A 362 6.79 -18.08 36.03
C SER A 362 8.28 -18.44 36.11
N GLU A 363 9.05 -18.14 35.09
CA GLU A 363 10.53 -18.32 35.07
C GLU A 363 11.19 -17.44 36.13
N GLN A 364 10.78 -16.16 36.23
CA GLN A 364 11.27 -15.26 37.26
C GLN A 364 10.94 -15.79 38.68
N ARG A 365 9.70 -16.25 38.89
CA ARG A 365 9.28 -16.81 40.17
C ARG A 365 10.12 -18.04 40.56
N ARG A 366 10.43 -18.96 39.61
CA ARG A 366 11.24 -20.15 39.84
C ARG A 366 12.72 -19.84 40.12
N LEU A 367 13.25 -18.76 39.57
CA LEU A 367 14.57 -18.29 39.92
C LEU A 367 14.63 -17.81 41.38
N GLU A 368 13.54 -17.21 41.87
CA GLU A 368 13.44 -16.72 43.25
C GLU A 368 13.13 -17.86 44.26
N HIS A 369 12.30 -18.84 43.82
CA HIS A 369 11.84 -19.98 44.64
C HIS A 369 11.97 -21.28 43.84
N PRO A 370 13.17 -21.96 43.88
CA PRO A 370 13.37 -23.22 43.18
C PRO A 370 12.56 -24.34 43.79
N GLN A 371 11.64 -24.90 43.02
CA GLN A 371 10.83 -26.09 43.41
C GLN A 371 10.85 -27.14 42.29
N GLU A 372 10.62 -28.42 42.65
CA GLU A 372 10.45 -29.47 41.63
C GLU A 372 9.11 -29.30 40.91
N ALA A 373 9.16 -29.36 39.57
CA ALA A 373 7.98 -29.21 38.74
C ALA A 373 7.02 -30.39 38.87
N LYS A 374 5.72 -30.12 38.98
CA LYS A 374 4.70 -31.17 38.95
C LYS A 374 4.61 -31.79 37.55
N ILE A 375 4.49 -33.12 37.50
CA ILE A 375 4.34 -33.85 36.23
C ILE A 375 2.87 -33.80 35.80
N ALA A 376 2.65 -33.28 34.57
CA ALA A 376 1.31 -33.30 33.99
C ALA A 376 0.94 -34.70 33.48
N LEU A 377 -0.24 -35.17 33.84
CA LEU A 377 -0.81 -36.45 33.40
C LEU A 377 -1.60 -36.32 32.08
N ASP A 378 -2.28 -35.18 31.89
CA ASP A 378 -3.04 -34.88 30.69
C ASP A 378 -3.00 -33.35 30.42
N VAL A 379 -2.94 -32.94 29.15
CA VAL A 379 -2.88 -31.53 28.74
C VAL A 379 -3.87 -31.30 27.61
N GLN A 380 -4.89 -30.48 27.88
CA GLN A 380 -5.83 -29.99 26.88
C GLN A 380 -5.43 -28.55 26.51
N PRO A 381 -4.96 -28.30 25.28
CA PRO A 381 -4.55 -26.98 24.87
C PRO A 381 -5.72 -25.98 24.83
N PHE A 382 -5.42 -24.71 24.76
CA PHE A 382 -6.41 -23.64 24.67
C PHE A 382 -7.33 -23.80 23.46
N SER A 383 -8.62 -23.67 23.70
CA SER A 383 -9.63 -23.66 22.63
C SER A 383 -10.30 -22.29 22.53
N SER A 384 -10.29 -21.70 21.32
CA SER A 384 -10.98 -20.41 21.05
C SER A 384 -12.48 -20.49 21.31
N ARG A 385 -13.09 -21.66 21.16
CA ARG A 385 -14.51 -21.91 21.47
C ARG A 385 -14.78 -22.02 22.96
N LYS A 386 -13.92 -22.74 23.70
CA LYS A 386 -14.06 -22.95 25.15
C LYS A 386 -13.54 -21.75 25.97
N LYS A 387 -12.59 -20.98 25.43
CA LYS A 387 -11.89 -19.86 26.04
C LYS A 387 -11.09 -20.22 27.30
N TYR A 388 -10.70 -21.48 27.44
CA TYR A 388 -9.80 -21.96 28.49
C TYR A 388 -8.99 -23.19 28.01
N SER A 389 -7.88 -23.47 28.69
CA SER A 389 -7.09 -24.70 28.63
C SER A 389 -7.25 -25.48 29.92
N ALA A 390 -6.91 -26.77 29.92
CA ALA A 390 -6.99 -27.63 31.11
C ALA A 390 -5.75 -28.53 31.24
N ILE A 391 -5.20 -28.65 32.46
CA ILE A 391 -4.08 -29.52 32.75
C ILE A 391 -4.41 -30.38 33.99
N THR A 392 -4.16 -31.68 33.88
CA THR A 392 -4.36 -32.63 34.98
C THR A 392 -3.01 -32.98 35.60
N PHE A 393 -2.85 -32.70 36.88
CA PHE A 393 -1.77 -33.17 37.72
C PHE A 393 -2.28 -34.25 38.68
N GLU A 394 -1.44 -34.90 39.49
CA GLU A 394 -1.84 -35.83 40.54
C GLU A 394 -2.80 -35.19 41.55
N THR A 395 -2.70 -33.86 41.77
CA THR A 395 -3.54 -33.09 42.70
C THR A 395 -4.93 -32.77 42.15
N GLY A 396 -5.20 -33.04 40.85
CA GLY A 396 -6.48 -32.79 40.20
C GLY A 396 -6.34 -32.09 38.86
N THR A 397 -7.48 -31.82 38.23
CA THR A 397 -7.54 -31.08 36.94
C THR A 397 -7.75 -29.57 37.17
N TYR A 398 -6.91 -28.76 36.56
CA TYR A 398 -6.96 -27.31 36.68
C TYR A 398 -7.33 -26.67 35.33
N LEU A 399 -8.27 -25.74 35.39
CA LEU A 399 -8.77 -24.97 34.22
C LEU A 399 -8.22 -23.57 34.30
N PHE A 400 -7.64 -23.06 33.20
CA PHE A 400 -7.10 -21.71 33.12
C PHE A 400 -7.62 -20.95 31.88
N GLY A 401 -8.27 -19.80 32.10
CA GLY A 401 -8.86 -19.06 30.99
C GLY A 401 -9.74 -17.87 31.42
N ALA A 402 -10.62 -17.44 30.53
CA ALA A 402 -11.52 -16.32 30.78
C ALA A 402 -12.51 -16.66 31.93
N PRO A 403 -12.63 -15.79 32.95
CA PRO A 403 -13.40 -16.09 34.17
C PRO A 403 -14.85 -16.51 33.90
N GLU A 404 -15.55 -15.83 33.02
CA GLU A 404 -16.93 -16.09 32.62
C GLU A 404 -17.13 -17.45 31.93
N PHE A 405 -16.12 -17.93 31.22
CA PHE A 405 -16.15 -19.23 30.52
C PHE A 405 -15.73 -20.39 31.41
N VAL A 406 -14.80 -20.15 32.34
CA VAL A 406 -14.36 -21.16 33.31
C VAL A 406 -15.42 -21.40 34.37
N LEU A 407 -15.92 -20.35 35.03
CA LEU A 407 -16.85 -20.45 36.15
C LEU A 407 -18.32 -20.50 35.74
N LYS A 408 -18.69 -20.04 34.56
CA LYS A 408 -20.07 -19.99 34.05
C LYS A 408 -21.03 -19.35 35.08
N GLY A 409 -22.00 -20.09 35.60
CA GLY A 409 -22.96 -19.57 36.56
C GLY A 409 -22.37 -19.17 37.93
N ALA A 410 -21.18 -19.63 38.27
CA ALA A 410 -20.49 -19.27 39.53
C ALA A 410 -19.66 -17.97 39.39
N TYR A 411 -19.59 -17.35 38.23
CA TYR A 411 -18.80 -16.10 37.99
C TYR A 411 -19.19 -14.95 38.95
N ALA A 412 -20.46 -14.85 39.30
CA ALA A 412 -20.95 -13.80 40.23
C ALA A 412 -20.22 -13.79 41.59
N GLN A 413 -19.63 -14.94 42.01
CA GLN A 413 -18.92 -15.05 43.28
C GLN A 413 -17.62 -14.25 43.33
N VAL A 414 -16.96 -14.09 42.19
CA VAL A 414 -15.66 -13.43 42.08
C VAL A 414 -15.70 -12.12 41.24
N ALA A 415 -16.87 -11.78 40.71
CA ALA A 415 -17.04 -10.63 39.83
C ALA A 415 -16.67 -9.29 40.46
N GLU A 416 -17.00 -9.08 41.73
CA GLU A 416 -16.70 -7.84 42.48
C GLU A 416 -15.18 -7.66 42.68
N GLU A 417 -14.46 -8.76 42.95
CA GLU A 417 -13.00 -8.77 43.15
C GLU A 417 -12.25 -8.49 41.85
N LEU A 418 -12.75 -9.00 40.71
CA LEU A 418 -12.16 -8.81 39.37
C LEU A 418 -12.51 -7.44 38.76
N LYS A 419 -13.59 -6.82 39.16
CA LYS A 419 -14.13 -5.58 38.57
C LYS A 419 -13.12 -4.43 38.50
N PRO A 420 -12.32 -4.09 39.52
CA PRO A 420 -11.36 -3.00 39.47
C PRO A 420 -10.34 -3.17 38.31
N PHE A 421 -9.86 -4.38 38.08
CA PHE A 421 -8.91 -4.70 37.04
C PHE A 421 -9.54 -4.66 35.63
N LEU A 422 -10.76 -5.19 35.51
CA LEU A 422 -11.53 -5.13 34.26
C LEU A 422 -11.91 -3.68 33.91
N ASP A 423 -12.27 -2.85 34.91
CA ASP A 423 -12.57 -1.45 34.74
C ASP A 423 -11.30 -0.62 34.39
N ALA A 424 -10.12 -1.04 34.86
CA ALA A 424 -8.82 -0.47 34.49
C ALA A 424 -8.32 -0.90 33.10
N GLY A 425 -9.04 -1.80 32.44
CA GLY A 425 -8.66 -2.26 31.09
C GLY A 425 -7.69 -3.44 31.07
N CYS A 426 -7.46 -4.10 32.21
CA CYS A 426 -6.59 -5.26 32.29
C CYS A 426 -7.28 -6.52 31.76
N ARG A 427 -6.49 -7.44 31.22
CA ARG A 427 -6.97 -8.79 30.90
C ARG A 427 -6.80 -9.66 32.14
N VAL A 428 -7.89 -10.23 32.60
CA VAL A 428 -7.87 -11.11 33.78
C VAL A 428 -8.08 -12.57 33.32
N LEU A 429 -7.19 -13.46 33.75
CA LEU A 429 -7.32 -14.91 33.54
C LEU A 429 -7.43 -15.60 34.88
N LEU A 430 -8.33 -16.55 34.96
CA LEU A 430 -8.69 -17.23 36.16
C LEU A 430 -8.18 -18.66 36.16
N LEU A 431 -7.60 -19.11 37.27
CA LEU A 431 -7.26 -20.51 37.56
C LEU A 431 -8.33 -21.09 38.49
N ALA A 432 -8.90 -22.25 38.11
CA ALA A 432 -9.87 -22.96 38.91
C ALA A 432 -9.56 -24.44 38.93
N LYS A 433 -9.96 -25.14 39.99
CA LYS A 433 -9.88 -26.60 40.13
C LYS A 433 -11.19 -27.23 39.71
N SER A 434 -11.15 -28.21 38.83
CA SER A 434 -12.33 -28.99 38.42
C SER A 434 -12.81 -29.89 39.56
N ARG A 435 -14.13 -29.88 39.79
CA ARG A 435 -14.77 -30.75 40.77
C ARG A 435 -15.47 -31.97 40.14
N GLY A 436 -15.12 -32.28 38.85
CA GLY A 436 -15.74 -33.38 38.09
C GLY A 436 -16.95 -32.94 37.25
N GLU A 437 -17.41 -33.85 36.36
CA GLU A 437 -18.51 -33.54 35.44
C GLU A 437 -19.80 -33.16 36.20
N GLY A 438 -20.37 -32.00 35.77
CA GLY A 438 -21.62 -31.46 36.29
C GLY A 438 -21.48 -30.49 37.46
N ASN A 439 -20.32 -30.36 38.10
CA ASN A 439 -20.10 -29.43 39.21
C ASN A 439 -19.37 -28.16 38.71
N SER A 440 -19.72 -26.99 39.29
CA SER A 440 -19.00 -25.75 39.02
C SER A 440 -17.56 -25.86 39.50
N PRO A 441 -16.55 -25.43 38.70
CA PRO A 441 -15.16 -25.42 39.13
C PRO A 441 -14.96 -24.52 40.35
N GLU A 442 -14.03 -24.86 41.19
CA GLU A 442 -13.64 -24.07 42.36
C GLU A 442 -12.64 -22.96 41.92
N PRO A 443 -12.98 -21.68 42.11
CA PRO A 443 -12.05 -20.60 41.83
C PRO A 443 -10.87 -20.61 42.80
N LEU A 444 -9.65 -20.60 42.31
CA LEU A 444 -8.43 -20.59 43.13
C LEU A 444 -7.79 -19.20 43.15
N GLY A 445 -7.64 -18.58 42.01
CA GLY A 445 -7.02 -17.27 41.89
C GLY A 445 -7.03 -16.76 40.46
N TYR A 446 -6.43 -15.62 40.25
CA TYR A 446 -6.40 -14.95 38.99
C TYR A 446 -5.03 -14.29 38.68
N ALA A 447 -4.71 -14.15 37.41
CA ALA A 447 -3.57 -13.39 36.91
C ALA A 447 -4.08 -12.16 36.12
N VAL A 448 -3.52 -11.01 36.42
CA VAL A 448 -3.83 -9.74 35.77
C VAL A 448 -2.73 -9.44 34.74
N LEU A 449 -3.15 -9.36 33.48
CA LEU A 449 -2.25 -9.05 32.39
C LEU A 449 -2.59 -7.68 31.79
N THR A 450 -1.56 -6.91 31.47
CA THR A 450 -1.69 -5.61 30.80
C THR A 450 -0.87 -5.55 29.54
N GLY A 451 -1.42 -4.95 28.49
CA GLY A 451 -0.66 -4.50 27.33
C GLY A 451 -0.17 -3.08 27.57
N ARG A 452 1.14 -2.86 27.49
CA ARG A 452 1.70 -1.52 27.64
C ARG A 452 1.37 -0.66 26.43
N VAL A 453 0.73 0.49 26.63
CA VAL A 453 0.52 1.47 25.55
C VAL A 453 1.88 2.00 25.10
N ARG A 454 2.12 2.05 23.79
CA ARG A 454 3.38 2.54 23.22
C ARG A 454 3.66 3.98 23.67
N GLU A 455 4.89 4.29 24.02
CA GLU A 455 5.30 5.62 24.51
C GLU A 455 4.95 6.75 23.52
N ASN A 456 5.11 6.49 22.23
CA ASN A 456 4.86 7.43 21.14
C ASN A 456 3.43 7.39 20.57
N ALA A 457 2.51 6.62 21.19
CA ALA A 457 1.13 6.49 20.72
C ALA A 457 0.40 7.85 20.65
N LYS A 458 0.53 8.67 21.72
CA LYS A 458 -0.12 9.98 21.80
C LYS A 458 0.30 10.92 20.67
N GLU A 459 1.60 10.98 20.38
CA GLU A 459 2.13 11.83 19.30
C GLU A 459 1.66 11.33 17.93
N THR A 460 1.65 10.02 17.74
CA THR A 460 1.21 9.39 16.50
C THR A 460 -0.27 9.66 16.22
N PHE A 461 -1.14 9.48 17.20
CA PHE A 461 -2.58 9.74 17.02
C PHE A 461 -2.91 11.24 16.95
N ALA A 462 -2.17 12.10 17.66
CA ALA A 462 -2.29 13.55 17.51
C ALA A 462 -1.95 13.99 16.06
N TYR A 463 -0.90 13.43 15.46
CA TYR A 463 -0.57 13.66 14.06
C TYR A 463 -1.73 13.30 13.12
N PHE A 464 -2.36 12.13 13.28
CA PHE A 464 -3.49 11.73 12.43
C PHE A 464 -4.69 12.69 12.59
N LYS A 465 -4.97 13.14 13.81
CA LYS A 465 -5.98 14.16 14.07
C LYS A 465 -5.67 15.48 13.34
N GLU A 466 -4.44 15.99 13.42
CA GLU A 466 -4.01 17.20 12.70
C GLU A 466 -4.13 17.06 11.18
N GLN A 467 -4.07 15.82 10.69
CA GLN A 467 -4.20 15.50 9.28
C GLN A 467 -5.64 15.18 8.86
N ASP A 468 -6.65 15.42 9.72
CA ASP A 468 -8.07 15.07 9.52
C ASP A 468 -8.28 13.59 9.14
N VAL A 469 -7.49 12.69 9.72
CA VAL A 469 -7.68 11.24 9.60
C VAL A 469 -8.43 10.76 10.83
N THR A 470 -9.63 10.22 10.63
CA THR A 470 -10.43 9.64 11.70
C THR A 470 -9.86 8.28 12.09
N VAL A 471 -9.53 8.12 13.38
CA VAL A 471 -9.06 6.83 13.90
C VAL A 471 -10.23 6.05 14.48
N LYS A 472 -10.37 4.79 14.08
CA LYS A 472 -11.34 3.82 14.61
C LYS A 472 -10.59 2.64 15.22
N VAL A 473 -10.95 2.25 16.44
CA VAL A 473 -10.32 1.10 17.12
C VAL A 473 -11.26 -0.10 17.04
N ILE A 474 -10.79 -1.21 16.48
CA ILE A 474 -11.60 -2.40 16.21
C ILE A 474 -10.89 -3.61 16.81
N SER A 475 -11.38 -4.13 17.94
CA SER A 475 -10.73 -5.20 18.69
C SER A 475 -11.68 -6.33 19.07
N GLY A 476 -11.14 -7.55 19.20
CA GLY A 476 -11.88 -8.70 19.77
C GLY A 476 -12.05 -8.65 21.28
N ASP A 477 -11.37 -7.72 21.97
CA ASP A 477 -11.43 -7.56 23.42
C ASP A 477 -12.69 -6.79 23.88
N ASN A 478 -12.92 -6.78 25.18
CA ASN A 478 -14.05 -6.06 25.78
C ASN A 478 -14.03 -4.56 25.41
N ALA A 479 -15.19 -4.04 24.98
CA ALA A 479 -15.31 -2.67 24.46
C ALA A 479 -14.86 -1.59 25.46
N ARG A 480 -15.10 -1.76 26.75
CA ARG A 480 -14.70 -0.83 27.81
C ARG A 480 -13.17 -0.81 27.98
N THR A 481 -12.56 -1.99 28.03
CA THR A 481 -11.09 -2.15 28.06
C THR A 481 -10.43 -1.45 26.88
N VAL A 482 -10.94 -1.66 25.68
CA VAL A 482 -10.42 -1.05 24.45
C VAL A 482 -10.59 0.49 24.49
N SER A 483 -11.73 0.98 25.00
CA SER A 483 -11.98 2.41 25.17
C SER A 483 -10.97 3.08 26.12
N GLU A 484 -10.67 2.46 27.26
CA GLU A 484 -9.68 3.02 28.21
C GLU A 484 -8.26 3.06 27.63
N ILE A 485 -7.85 2.00 26.90
CA ILE A 485 -6.55 1.99 26.20
C ILE A 485 -6.51 3.06 25.10
N ALA A 486 -7.59 3.23 24.35
CA ALA A 486 -7.71 4.24 23.32
C ALA A 486 -7.63 5.68 23.89
N LYS A 487 -8.22 5.93 25.06
CA LYS A 487 -8.08 7.20 25.79
C LYS A 487 -6.65 7.45 26.23
N GLN A 488 -5.99 6.45 26.81
CA GLN A 488 -4.59 6.54 27.22
C GLN A 488 -3.67 6.84 26.02
N ALA A 489 -3.98 6.31 24.86
CA ALA A 489 -3.29 6.57 23.59
C ALA A 489 -3.61 7.94 22.98
N GLY A 490 -4.59 8.69 23.53
CA GLY A 490 -4.97 10.02 23.04
C GLY A 490 -5.87 10.01 21.80
N ILE A 491 -6.58 8.92 21.54
CA ILE A 491 -7.53 8.81 20.42
C ILE A 491 -8.78 9.63 20.73
N GLU A 492 -9.19 10.47 19.77
CA GLU A 492 -10.33 11.35 19.92
C GLU A 492 -11.66 10.58 19.97
N ASN A 493 -12.60 11.03 20.84
CA ASN A 493 -13.91 10.38 21.01
C ASN A 493 -13.81 8.88 21.41
N ALA A 494 -12.76 8.47 22.09
CA ALA A 494 -12.60 7.09 22.56
C ALA A 494 -13.66 6.66 23.58
N ASP A 495 -14.39 7.62 24.19
CA ASP A 495 -15.56 7.42 25.04
C ASP A 495 -16.79 6.92 24.26
N LYS A 496 -16.83 7.13 22.94
CA LYS A 496 -17.88 6.59 22.06
C LYS A 496 -17.54 5.15 21.67
N PHE A 497 -17.89 4.22 22.52
CA PHE A 497 -17.64 2.81 22.28
C PHE A 497 -18.92 1.98 22.19
N VAL A 498 -18.84 0.82 21.54
CA VAL A 498 -19.93 -0.14 21.40
C VAL A 498 -19.42 -1.57 21.49
N ASP A 499 -20.23 -2.45 22.08
CA ASP A 499 -20.01 -3.90 22.07
C ASP A 499 -20.62 -4.46 20.77
N ALA A 500 -19.77 -4.99 19.87
CA ALA A 500 -20.20 -5.50 18.58
C ALA A 500 -21.06 -6.77 18.68
N ALA A 501 -21.05 -7.47 19.82
CA ALA A 501 -21.97 -8.57 20.08
C ALA A 501 -23.45 -8.13 20.09
N MET A 502 -23.72 -6.84 20.34
CA MET A 502 -25.07 -6.25 20.28
C MET A 502 -25.50 -5.86 18.85
N LEU A 503 -24.58 -5.85 17.88
CA LEU A 503 -24.84 -5.43 16.51
C LEU A 503 -25.09 -6.68 15.63
N VAL A 504 -26.36 -7.02 15.46
CA VAL A 504 -26.76 -8.28 14.79
C VAL A 504 -26.97 -8.10 13.29
N THR A 505 -27.40 -6.90 12.84
CA THR A 505 -27.70 -6.64 11.44
C THR A 505 -26.64 -5.77 10.77
N ASP A 506 -26.48 -5.93 9.44
CA ASP A 506 -25.55 -5.13 8.65
C ASP A 506 -25.89 -3.62 8.68
N GLU A 507 -27.18 -3.27 8.81
CA GLU A 507 -27.61 -1.88 8.96
C GLU A 507 -27.20 -1.28 10.30
N GLN A 508 -27.25 -2.07 11.38
CA GLN A 508 -26.76 -1.65 12.69
C GLN A 508 -25.26 -1.44 12.68
N LEU A 509 -24.50 -2.33 12.03
CA LEU A 509 -23.05 -2.21 11.83
C LEU A 509 -22.69 -0.95 11.02
N ALA A 510 -23.43 -0.67 9.94
CA ALA A 510 -23.20 0.51 9.11
C ALA A 510 -23.44 1.83 9.89
N ARG A 511 -24.53 1.93 10.66
CA ARG A 511 -24.80 3.09 11.52
C ARG A 511 -23.77 3.22 12.64
N ALA A 512 -23.37 2.09 13.24
CA ALA A 512 -22.35 2.07 14.28
C ALA A 512 -20.98 2.55 13.74
N ALA A 513 -20.60 2.17 12.51
CA ALA A 513 -19.36 2.60 11.88
C ALA A 513 -19.23 4.12 11.77
N GLU A 514 -20.34 4.85 11.58
CA GLU A 514 -20.35 6.32 11.54
C GLU A 514 -20.35 6.93 12.95
N THR A 515 -21.05 6.31 13.92
CA THR A 515 -21.35 6.91 15.23
C THR A 515 -20.24 6.68 16.26
N TYR A 516 -19.67 5.47 16.30
CA TYR A 516 -18.72 5.05 17.34
C TYR A 516 -17.28 5.10 16.87
N THR A 517 -16.38 5.31 17.83
CA THR A 517 -14.92 5.32 17.59
C THR A 517 -14.28 3.99 17.95
N VAL A 518 -14.81 3.33 18.99
CA VAL A 518 -14.25 2.10 19.55
C VAL A 518 -15.26 0.97 19.45
N PHE A 519 -14.82 -0.17 18.90
CA PHE A 519 -15.59 -1.39 18.74
C PHE A 519 -14.90 -2.51 19.51
N GLY A 520 -15.60 -3.11 20.48
CA GLY A 520 -15.09 -4.28 21.22
C GLY A 520 -15.88 -5.54 20.91
N ARG A 521 -15.32 -6.72 21.24
CA ARG A 521 -15.86 -8.06 20.98
C ARG A 521 -16.24 -8.29 19.51
N VAL A 522 -15.44 -7.70 18.61
CA VAL A 522 -15.67 -7.78 17.17
C VAL A 522 -15.18 -9.12 16.65
N THR A 523 -16.03 -9.84 15.93
CA THR A 523 -15.63 -11.04 15.19
C THR A 523 -14.89 -10.69 13.90
N PRO A 524 -14.09 -11.60 13.30
CA PRO A 524 -13.41 -11.34 12.04
C PRO A 524 -14.36 -10.92 10.91
N ALA A 525 -15.52 -11.56 10.79
CA ALA A 525 -16.55 -11.20 9.82
C ALA A 525 -17.14 -9.81 10.06
N GLN A 526 -17.34 -9.41 11.33
CA GLN A 526 -17.80 -8.07 11.65
C GLN A 526 -16.72 -7.00 11.39
N LYS A 527 -15.40 -7.32 11.63
CA LYS A 527 -14.29 -6.42 11.24
C LYS A 527 -14.35 -6.09 9.75
N GLN A 528 -14.52 -7.11 8.91
CA GLN A 528 -14.67 -6.98 7.46
C GLN A 528 -15.86 -6.09 7.09
N LYS A 529 -17.04 -6.36 7.66
CA LYS A 529 -18.27 -5.60 7.37
C LYS A 529 -18.18 -4.13 7.82
N LEU A 530 -17.50 -3.83 8.93
CA LEU A 530 -17.25 -2.46 9.38
C LEU A 530 -16.40 -1.70 8.35
N VAL A 531 -15.32 -2.30 7.85
CA VAL A 531 -14.48 -1.72 6.79
C VAL A 531 -15.31 -1.45 5.54
N GLN A 532 -16.07 -2.44 5.05
CA GLN A 532 -16.95 -2.29 3.89
C GLN A 532 -18.02 -1.21 4.08
N ALA A 533 -18.58 -1.06 5.29
CA ALA A 533 -19.56 -0.03 5.60
C ALA A 533 -18.97 1.38 5.48
N MET A 534 -17.76 1.61 6.01
CA MET A 534 -17.04 2.88 5.89
C MET A 534 -16.69 3.21 4.43
N GLN A 535 -16.27 2.20 3.64
CA GLN A 535 -16.00 2.38 2.20
C GLN A 535 -17.28 2.74 1.42
N LYS A 536 -18.43 2.09 1.73
CA LYS A 536 -19.74 2.43 1.13
C LYS A 536 -20.19 3.84 1.48
N ALA A 537 -19.83 4.35 2.66
CA ALA A 537 -20.05 5.75 3.05
C ALA A 537 -19.13 6.74 2.29
N GLY A 538 -18.17 6.25 1.50
CA GLY A 538 -17.29 7.05 0.64
C GLY A 538 -15.94 7.39 1.25
N HIS A 539 -15.57 6.72 2.33
CA HIS A 539 -14.26 6.85 2.98
C HIS A 539 -13.19 5.99 2.29
N THR A 540 -11.95 6.45 2.37
CA THR A 540 -10.76 5.68 2.00
C THR A 540 -10.16 5.08 3.27
N VAL A 541 -10.34 3.78 3.44
CA VAL A 541 -10.09 3.09 4.70
C VAL A 541 -8.73 2.39 4.68
N ALA A 542 -7.87 2.68 5.66
CA ALA A 542 -6.72 1.86 5.98
C ALA A 542 -7.03 0.96 7.18
N MET A 543 -6.61 -0.31 7.12
CA MET A 543 -6.75 -1.26 8.23
C MET A 543 -5.38 -1.75 8.67
N THR A 544 -5.09 -1.62 9.97
CA THR A 544 -3.90 -2.21 10.58
C THR A 544 -4.26 -3.44 11.40
N GLY A 545 -3.45 -4.46 11.32
CA GLY A 545 -3.63 -5.69 12.10
C GLY A 545 -2.33 -6.46 12.21
N ASP A 546 -2.24 -7.33 13.21
CA ASP A 546 -1.10 -8.21 13.47
C ASP A 546 -1.50 -9.69 13.55
N GLY A 547 -2.80 -9.96 13.65
CA GLY A 547 -3.35 -11.31 13.82
C GLY A 547 -4.01 -11.86 12.56
N VAL A 548 -4.22 -13.20 12.58
CA VAL A 548 -4.97 -13.91 11.53
C VAL A 548 -6.41 -13.40 11.42
N ASN A 549 -6.99 -12.97 12.54
CA ASN A 549 -8.37 -12.46 12.64
C ASN A 549 -8.60 -11.15 11.87
N ASP A 550 -7.53 -10.44 11.51
CA ASP A 550 -7.60 -9.16 10.79
C ASP A 550 -7.53 -9.30 9.28
N ILE A 551 -7.08 -10.45 8.79
CA ILE A 551 -6.75 -10.65 7.38
C ILE A 551 -7.91 -10.36 6.44
N LEU A 552 -9.14 -10.78 6.78
CA LEU A 552 -10.32 -10.52 5.96
C LEU A 552 -10.60 -9.01 5.86
N ALA A 553 -10.56 -8.29 6.98
CA ALA A 553 -10.74 -6.85 7.01
C ALA A 553 -9.60 -6.11 6.30
N MET A 554 -8.35 -6.58 6.45
CA MET A 554 -7.17 -6.02 5.78
C MET A 554 -7.24 -6.18 4.26
N LYS A 555 -7.76 -7.31 3.76
CA LYS A 555 -7.91 -7.54 2.31
C LYS A 555 -8.98 -6.66 1.67
N ASP A 556 -10.05 -6.39 2.40
CA ASP A 556 -11.14 -5.54 1.91
C ASP A 556 -10.83 -4.05 2.05
N ALA A 557 -9.95 -3.66 2.97
CA ALA A 557 -9.53 -2.27 3.12
C ALA A 557 -8.84 -1.74 1.86
N ASP A 558 -8.96 -0.43 1.61
CA ASP A 558 -8.27 0.23 0.49
C ASP A 558 -6.74 0.14 0.66
N CYS A 559 -6.26 0.16 1.90
CA CYS A 559 -4.87 -0.11 2.25
C CYS A 559 -4.78 -0.95 3.52
N SER A 560 -3.90 -1.95 3.52
CA SER A 560 -3.63 -2.80 4.68
C SER A 560 -2.20 -2.67 5.16
N VAL A 561 -2.04 -2.64 6.50
CA VAL A 561 -0.75 -2.47 7.16
C VAL A 561 -0.58 -3.56 8.22
N ALA A 562 0.54 -4.28 8.18
CA ALA A 562 0.88 -5.29 9.19
C ALA A 562 2.13 -4.91 9.98
N MET A 563 2.20 -5.42 11.20
CA MET A 563 3.41 -5.42 12.04
C MET A 563 4.23 -6.68 11.76
N ALA A 564 5.54 -6.55 11.61
CA ALA A 564 6.40 -7.73 11.37
C ALA A 564 6.48 -8.68 12.57
N SER A 565 6.17 -8.20 13.79
CA SER A 565 6.07 -9.04 15.01
C SER A 565 4.76 -9.83 15.09
N GLY A 566 3.78 -9.51 14.25
CA GLY A 566 2.50 -10.22 14.20
C GLY A 566 2.61 -11.57 13.50
N SER A 567 1.45 -12.14 13.11
CA SER A 567 1.42 -13.40 12.38
C SER A 567 2.04 -13.24 10.98
N GLU A 568 2.77 -14.24 10.53
CA GLU A 568 3.37 -14.26 9.19
C GLU A 568 2.29 -14.14 8.10
N ALA A 569 1.14 -14.73 8.35
CA ALA A 569 -0.02 -14.64 7.47
C ALA A 569 -0.55 -13.21 7.31
N ALA A 570 -0.64 -12.43 8.40
CA ALA A 570 -1.03 -11.03 8.33
C ALA A 570 0.02 -10.19 7.56
N ALA A 571 1.31 -10.44 7.82
CA ALA A 571 2.40 -9.77 7.11
C ALA A 571 2.39 -10.05 5.60
N GLN A 572 2.06 -11.27 5.17
CA GLN A 572 1.96 -11.62 3.75
C GLN A 572 0.69 -11.08 3.08
N ALA A 573 -0.43 -11.02 3.81
CA ALA A 573 -1.69 -10.48 3.31
C ALA A 573 -1.68 -8.96 3.18
N ALA A 574 -0.83 -8.26 3.94
CA ALA A 574 -0.76 -6.81 3.98
C ALA A 574 -0.07 -6.22 2.75
N GLN A 575 -0.51 -5.04 2.34
CA GLN A 575 0.15 -4.25 1.29
C GLN A 575 1.39 -3.53 1.81
N VAL A 576 1.41 -3.20 3.10
CA VAL A 576 2.50 -2.50 3.79
C VAL A 576 2.87 -3.27 5.04
N VAL A 577 4.17 -3.49 5.28
CA VAL A 577 4.67 -4.15 6.48
C VAL A 577 5.67 -3.25 7.20
N LEU A 578 5.43 -2.99 8.49
CA LEU A 578 6.34 -2.26 9.37
C LEU A 578 7.35 -3.24 9.98
N LEU A 579 8.57 -3.25 9.46
CA LEU A 579 9.59 -4.27 9.74
C LEU A 579 10.16 -4.22 11.16
N ASP A 580 10.15 -3.04 11.80
CA ASP A 580 10.51 -2.87 13.20
C ASP A 580 9.31 -2.92 14.13
N SER A 581 8.13 -3.23 13.60
CA SER A 581 6.86 -3.27 14.33
C SER A 581 6.54 -1.99 15.12
N ASP A 582 7.09 -0.86 14.67
CA ASP A 582 6.87 0.45 15.26
C ASP A 582 5.78 1.23 14.51
N PHE A 583 4.59 1.31 15.11
CA PHE A 583 3.45 2.03 14.53
C PHE A 583 3.72 3.53 14.35
N ALA A 584 4.67 4.12 15.11
CA ALA A 584 5.07 5.51 14.93
C ALA A 584 5.72 5.82 13.57
N ARG A 585 5.99 4.80 12.75
CA ARG A 585 6.40 4.97 11.35
C ARG A 585 5.25 5.34 10.41
N MET A 586 4.00 5.11 10.82
CA MET A 586 2.83 5.37 9.96
C MET A 586 2.71 6.83 9.49
N PRO A 587 2.94 7.86 10.31
CA PRO A 587 3.04 9.24 9.84
C PRO A 587 4.02 9.42 8.67
N ASP A 588 5.19 8.83 8.75
CA ASP A 588 6.21 8.86 7.69
C ASP A 588 5.72 8.21 6.39
N VAL A 589 4.98 7.11 6.50
CA VAL A 589 4.41 6.40 5.35
C VAL A 589 3.38 7.25 4.63
N VAL A 590 2.46 7.88 5.38
CA VAL A 590 1.43 8.79 4.83
C VAL A 590 2.09 10.02 4.19
N LEU A 591 3.08 10.64 4.85
CA LEU A 591 3.82 11.79 4.33
C LEU A 591 4.54 11.45 3.02
N GLU A 592 5.18 10.28 2.95
CA GLU A 592 5.86 9.85 1.73
C GLU A 592 4.86 9.58 0.61
N GLY A 593 3.70 9.00 0.90
CA GLY A 593 2.60 8.84 -0.04
C GLY A 593 2.14 10.18 -0.61
N ARG A 594 1.89 11.18 0.24
CA ARG A 594 1.52 12.54 -0.17
C ARG A 594 2.59 13.19 -1.03
N ARG A 595 3.86 13.06 -0.66
CA ARG A 595 5.00 13.56 -1.42
C ARG A 595 5.02 13.00 -2.84
N VAL A 596 4.87 11.68 -2.97
CA VAL A 596 4.88 11.00 -4.26
C VAL A 596 3.73 11.47 -5.14
N VAL A 597 2.49 11.43 -4.63
CA VAL A 597 1.30 11.80 -5.41
C VAL A 597 1.31 13.29 -5.79
N ASN A 598 1.66 14.20 -4.87
CA ASN A 598 1.74 15.62 -5.15
C ASN A 598 2.81 15.94 -6.21
N ASN A 599 3.95 15.26 -6.17
CA ASN A 599 5.00 15.45 -7.16
C ASN A 599 4.59 14.93 -8.53
N ILE A 600 3.90 13.79 -8.60
CA ILE A 600 3.35 13.28 -9.86
C ILE A 600 2.26 14.22 -10.40
N GLU A 601 1.36 14.73 -9.55
CA GLU A 601 0.31 15.70 -9.95
C GLU A 601 0.91 16.98 -10.52
N ARG A 602 1.98 17.49 -9.90
CA ARG A 602 2.72 18.67 -10.36
C ARG A 602 3.37 18.43 -11.72
N SER A 603 4.11 17.33 -11.86
CA SER A 603 4.78 16.99 -13.11
C SER A 603 3.76 16.71 -14.22
N ALA A 604 2.69 15.96 -13.94
CA ALA A 604 1.63 15.70 -14.89
C ALA A 604 0.98 16.99 -15.41
N SER A 605 0.79 18.00 -14.54
CA SER A 605 0.25 19.29 -14.95
C SER A 605 1.17 20.01 -15.93
N LEU A 606 2.50 19.99 -15.73
CA LEU A 606 3.46 20.62 -16.66
C LEU A 606 3.46 19.93 -18.02
N PHE A 607 3.49 18.57 -18.04
CA PHE A 607 3.46 17.83 -19.30
C PHE A 607 2.17 18.06 -20.07
N LEU A 608 1.04 18.08 -19.36
CA LEU A 608 -0.27 18.24 -20.00
C LEU A 608 -0.47 19.62 -20.63
N VAL A 609 0.19 20.69 -20.15
CA VAL A 609 0.18 22.01 -20.80
C VAL A 609 0.66 21.89 -22.24
N LYS A 610 1.85 21.32 -22.44
CA LYS A 610 2.43 21.15 -23.79
C LYS A 610 1.49 20.34 -24.70
N ASN A 611 0.95 19.25 -24.18
CA ASN A 611 0.13 18.34 -24.97
C ASN A 611 -1.20 18.98 -25.38
N LEU A 612 -1.86 19.66 -24.44
CA LEU A 612 -3.10 20.42 -24.71
C LEU A 612 -2.87 21.59 -25.64
N PHE A 613 -1.79 22.36 -25.40
CA PHE A 613 -1.39 23.46 -26.28
C PHE A 613 -1.19 22.97 -27.72
N SER A 614 -0.36 21.94 -27.91
CA SER A 614 -0.06 21.42 -29.24
C SER A 614 -1.30 20.86 -29.95
N LEU A 615 -2.20 20.17 -29.20
CA LEU A 615 -3.49 19.69 -29.70
C LEU A 615 -4.37 20.87 -30.15
N LEU A 616 -4.56 21.87 -29.28
CA LEU A 616 -5.43 23.01 -29.55
C LEU A 616 -4.87 23.89 -30.68
N LEU A 617 -3.55 24.12 -30.72
CA LEU A 617 -2.92 24.86 -31.81
C LEU A 617 -3.00 24.09 -33.14
N SER A 618 -2.91 22.76 -33.12
CA SER A 618 -3.12 21.92 -34.29
C SER A 618 -4.54 22.06 -34.85
N VAL A 619 -5.53 22.05 -33.96
CA VAL A 619 -6.94 22.28 -34.34
C VAL A 619 -7.12 23.72 -34.88
N PHE A 620 -6.52 24.71 -34.22
CA PHE A 620 -6.53 26.08 -34.70
C PHE A 620 -5.92 26.23 -36.10
N SER A 621 -4.73 25.63 -36.33
CA SER A 621 -4.07 25.66 -37.66
C SER A 621 -4.94 24.93 -38.71
N ALA A 622 -5.54 23.79 -38.38
CA ALA A 622 -6.44 23.06 -39.29
C ALA A 622 -7.68 23.87 -39.67
N VAL A 623 -8.29 24.60 -38.75
CA VAL A 623 -9.51 25.39 -38.98
C VAL A 623 -9.21 26.72 -39.69
N SER A 624 -8.12 27.36 -39.35
CA SER A 624 -7.71 28.65 -39.95
C SER A 624 -6.95 28.53 -41.28
N PHE A 625 -6.65 27.30 -41.70
CA PHE A 625 -5.82 27.01 -42.88
C PHE A 625 -4.41 27.63 -42.82
N LEU A 626 -3.91 27.90 -41.62
CA LEU A 626 -2.53 28.37 -41.38
C LEU A 626 -1.59 27.22 -41.10
N THR A 627 -0.37 27.25 -41.59
CA THR A 627 0.64 26.26 -41.26
C THR A 627 0.96 26.24 -39.77
N TYR A 628 1.18 25.04 -39.20
CA TYR A 628 1.59 24.93 -37.79
C TYR A 628 2.96 25.63 -37.61
N PRO A 629 3.09 26.63 -36.69
CA PRO A 629 4.18 27.60 -36.74
C PRO A 629 5.51 27.09 -36.17
N LEU A 630 5.57 25.94 -35.53
CA LEU A 630 6.76 25.46 -34.81
C LEU A 630 7.47 24.34 -35.56
N GLU A 631 8.80 24.25 -35.33
CA GLU A 631 9.63 23.12 -35.76
C GLU A 631 9.87 22.12 -34.59
N PRO A 632 10.14 20.82 -34.87
CA PRO A 632 10.40 19.81 -33.82
C PRO A 632 11.54 20.19 -32.87
N ALA A 633 12.59 20.81 -33.36
CA ALA A 633 13.74 21.29 -32.57
C ALA A 633 13.33 22.33 -31.53
N GLN A 634 12.44 23.26 -31.91
CA GLN A 634 11.91 24.33 -31.05
C GLN A 634 11.01 23.73 -29.95
N VAL A 635 10.12 22.80 -30.30
CA VAL A 635 9.29 22.09 -29.36
C VAL A 635 10.14 21.32 -28.31
N SER A 636 11.24 20.72 -28.76
CA SER A 636 12.19 20.03 -27.87
C SER A 636 12.90 20.99 -26.92
N LEU A 637 13.31 22.18 -27.39
CA LEU A 637 13.94 23.21 -26.56
C LEU A 637 13.00 23.68 -25.43
N ILE A 638 11.75 24.00 -25.77
CA ILE A 638 10.75 24.43 -24.79
C ILE A 638 10.51 23.29 -23.77
N ALA A 639 10.25 22.06 -24.27
CA ALA A 639 9.99 20.90 -23.41
C ALA A 639 11.14 20.63 -22.43
N MET A 640 12.39 20.83 -22.86
CA MET A 640 13.57 20.59 -22.01
C MET A 640 13.63 21.58 -20.84
N PHE A 641 13.50 22.88 -21.07
CA PHE A 641 13.72 23.91 -20.05
C PHE A 641 12.48 24.33 -19.26
N THR A 642 11.28 24.13 -19.79
CA THR A 642 10.03 24.49 -19.08
C THR A 642 9.33 23.31 -18.43
N ILE A 643 9.63 22.05 -18.86
CA ILE A 643 8.91 20.85 -18.42
C ILE A 643 9.87 19.78 -17.89
N GLY A 644 10.79 19.27 -18.72
CA GLY A 644 11.59 18.08 -18.43
C GLY A 644 12.52 18.28 -17.24
N ILE A 645 13.48 19.21 -17.35
CA ILE A 645 14.45 19.49 -16.29
C ILE A 645 13.76 20.01 -15.01
N PRO A 646 12.89 21.04 -15.05
CA PRO A 646 12.23 21.50 -13.84
C PRO A 646 11.27 20.44 -13.26
N GLY A 647 10.55 19.70 -14.08
CA GLY A 647 9.67 18.62 -13.61
C GLY A 647 10.43 17.52 -12.86
N PHE A 648 11.60 17.13 -13.37
CA PHE A 648 12.46 16.16 -12.69
C PHE A 648 13.02 16.71 -11.37
N LEU A 649 13.55 17.93 -11.34
CA LEU A 649 14.11 18.53 -10.14
C LEU A 649 13.05 18.79 -9.06
N LEU A 650 11.85 19.20 -9.46
CA LEU A 650 10.72 19.38 -8.55
C LEU A 650 10.17 18.04 -8.00
N ALA A 651 10.30 16.94 -8.73
CA ALA A 651 9.90 15.61 -8.24
C ALA A 651 10.78 15.12 -7.08
N LEU A 652 11.98 15.67 -6.90
CA LEU A 652 12.88 15.36 -5.79
C LEU A 652 12.50 16.14 -4.50
N GLU A 653 11.73 17.21 -4.61
CA GLU A 653 11.38 18.09 -3.50
C GLU A 653 10.30 17.46 -2.59
N PRO A 654 10.38 17.66 -1.25
CA PRO A 654 9.31 17.26 -0.35
C PRO A 654 8.07 18.17 -0.53
N ASN A 655 6.91 17.53 -0.74
CA ASN A 655 5.61 18.20 -0.81
C ASN A 655 4.56 17.33 -0.09
N TYR A 656 4.20 17.71 1.12
CA TYR A 656 3.36 16.95 2.04
C TYR A 656 1.92 17.45 2.14
N VAL A 657 1.50 18.36 1.25
CA VAL A 657 0.14 18.90 1.25
C VAL A 657 -0.88 17.77 1.13
N ARG A 658 -1.97 17.86 1.89
CA ARG A 658 -3.06 16.90 1.83
C ARG A 658 -3.63 16.78 0.42
N ILE A 659 -3.93 15.55 0.01
CA ILE A 659 -4.47 15.26 -1.32
C ILE A 659 -5.99 15.23 -1.23
N GLU A 660 -6.64 16.09 -2.00
CA GLU A 660 -8.09 16.18 -2.07
C GLU A 660 -8.57 16.00 -3.51
N GLY A 661 -9.72 15.38 -3.70
CA GLY A 661 -10.40 15.28 -4.99
C GLY A 661 -9.72 14.38 -6.02
N ASN A 662 -10.22 14.43 -7.26
CA ASN A 662 -9.78 13.56 -8.35
C ASN A 662 -8.52 14.08 -9.02
N PHE A 663 -7.53 13.22 -9.21
CA PHE A 663 -6.23 13.51 -9.83
C PHE A 663 -6.38 14.15 -11.23
N LEU A 664 -7.20 13.52 -12.10
CA LEU A 664 -7.36 13.98 -13.49
C LEU A 664 -7.95 15.38 -13.57
N LYS A 665 -8.98 15.66 -12.75
CA LYS A 665 -9.65 16.96 -12.72
C LYS A 665 -8.67 18.06 -12.30
N LYS A 666 -7.86 17.83 -11.26
CA LYS A 666 -6.87 18.80 -10.78
C LYS A 666 -5.79 19.10 -11.81
N VAL A 667 -5.24 18.03 -12.42
CA VAL A 667 -4.20 18.18 -13.45
C VAL A 667 -4.73 18.97 -14.65
N LEU A 668 -5.95 18.66 -15.13
CA LEU A 668 -6.61 19.39 -16.21
C LEU A 668 -6.88 20.86 -15.86
N LEU A 669 -7.45 21.15 -14.69
CA LEU A 669 -7.77 22.51 -14.25
C LEU A 669 -6.52 23.38 -14.08
N ARG A 670 -5.37 22.78 -13.75
CA ARG A 670 -4.09 23.49 -13.67
C ARG A 670 -3.45 23.71 -15.04
N ALA A 671 -3.58 22.76 -15.96
CA ALA A 671 -2.94 22.83 -17.27
C ALA A 671 -3.73 23.65 -18.29
N LEU A 672 -5.06 23.59 -18.27
CA LEU A 672 -5.92 24.21 -19.28
C LEU A 672 -5.76 25.74 -19.41
N PRO A 673 -5.67 26.53 -18.30
CA PRO A 673 -5.44 27.98 -18.41
C PRO A 673 -4.17 28.35 -19.16
N ALA A 674 -3.07 27.62 -18.91
CA ALA A 674 -1.80 27.85 -19.61
C ALA A 674 -1.89 27.47 -21.08
N ALA A 675 -2.43 26.28 -21.39
CA ALA A 675 -2.59 25.82 -22.76
C ALA A 675 -3.47 26.74 -23.60
N LEU A 676 -4.58 27.25 -23.05
CA LEU A 676 -5.44 28.22 -23.72
C LEU A 676 -4.72 29.57 -23.92
N THR A 677 -3.94 30.03 -22.94
CA THR A 677 -3.14 31.24 -23.05
C THR A 677 -2.11 31.12 -24.18
N ASP A 678 -1.42 30.00 -24.25
CA ASP A 678 -0.48 29.66 -25.30
C ASP A 678 -1.12 29.73 -26.70
N VAL A 679 -2.28 29.06 -26.85
CA VAL A 679 -3.00 29.05 -28.15
C VAL A 679 -3.45 30.45 -28.56
N LEU A 680 -3.96 31.25 -27.63
CA LEU A 680 -4.42 32.63 -27.91
C LEU A 680 -3.25 33.53 -28.26
N ALA A 681 -2.13 33.47 -27.51
CA ALA A 681 -0.96 34.29 -27.73
C ALA A 681 -0.24 33.94 -29.05
N VAL A 682 -0.01 32.64 -29.27
CA VAL A 682 0.66 32.16 -30.50
C VAL A 682 -0.26 32.28 -31.70
N GLY A 683 -1.56 31.96 -31.57
CA GLY A 683 -2.52 32.16 -32.67
C GLY A 683 -2.63 33.62 -33.10
N ALA A 684 -2.71 34.55 -32.15
CA ALA A 684 -2.70 35.97 -32.45
C ALA A 684 -1.38 36.44 -33.11
N LEU A 685 -0.24 35.90 -32.62
CA LEU A 685 1.07 36.19 -33.24
C LEU A 685 1.13 35.71 -34.69
N VAL A 686 0.63 34.49 -34.99
CA VAL A 686 0.61 33.94 -36.36
C VAL A 686 -0.24 34.78 -37.27
N ILE A 687 -1.47 35.13 -36.85
CA ILE A 687 -2.36 36.00 -37.64
C ILE A 687 -1.71 37.39 -37.90
N CYS A 688 -1.16 38.01 -36.87
CA CYS A 688 -0.45 39.30 -37.04
C CYS A 688 0.79 39.16 -37.95
N GLY A 689 1.52 38.05 -37.82
CA GLY A 689 2.70 37.78 -38.66
C GLY A 689 2.36 37.71 -40.13
N GLU A 690 1.28 36.99 -40.47
CA GLU A 690 0.77 36.97 -41.88
C GLU A 690 0.36 38.36 -42.36
N VAL A 691 -0.39 39.14 -41.56
CA VAL A 691 -0.85 40.45 -41.91
C VAL A 691 0.33 41.43 -42.13
N PHE A 692 1.37 41.34 -41.33
CA PHE A 692 2.57 42.20 -41.41
C PHE A 692 3.65 41.65 -42.36
N GLY A 693 3.45 40.49 -42.99
CA GLY A 693 4.37 39.86 -43.91
C GLY A 693 5.68 39.44 -43.24
N LEU A 694 5.64 38.94 -42.01
CA LEU A 694 6.80 38.39 -41.30
C LEU A 694 7.25 37.08 -41.89
N SER A 695 8.56 36.80 -41.81
CA SER A 695 9.07 35.51 -42.23
C SER A 695 8.59 34.36 -41.29
N ASP A 696 8.43 33.15 -41.82
CA ASP A 696 8.08 31.95 -41.02
C ASP A 696 9.07 31.73 -39.88
N GLY A 697 10.36 31.97 -40.10
CA GLY A 697 11.40 31.86 -39.08
C GLY A 697 11.23 32.87 -37.93
N ASP A 698 10.80 34.12 -38.25
CA ASP A 698 10.46 35.10 -37.23
C ASP A 698 9.29 34.65 -36.37
N ILE A 699 8.20 34.21 -37.01
CA ILE A 699 6.98 33.74 -36.35
C ILE A 699 7.29 32.55 -35.46
N ALA A 700 8.02 31.57 -35.98
CA ALA A 700 8.39 30.34 -35.26
C ALA A 700 9.27 30.64 -34.02
N THR A 701 10.25 31.55 -34.19
CA THR A 701 11.13 31.95 -33.07
C THR A 701 10.35 32.72 -31.99
N ALA A 702 9.52 33.67 -32.38
CA ALA A 702 8.70 34.43 -31.46
C ALA A 702 7.66 33.58 -30.74
N ALA A 703 7.02 32.62 -31.44
CA ALA A 703 6.12 31.63 -30.85
C ALA A 703 6.85 30.77 -29.82
N THR A 704 8.08 30.34 -30.14
CA THR A 704 8.94 29.57 -29.19
C THR A 704 9.21 30.40 -27.92
N MET A 705 9.53 31.67 -28.04
CA MET A 705 9.79 32.53 -26.87
C MET A 705 8.51 32.80 -26.05
N LEU A 706 7.37 33.03 -26.71
CA LEU A 706 6.08 33.19 -26.02
C LEU A 706 5.69 31.93 -25.22
N LEU A 707 5.85 30.78 -25.81
CA LEU A 707 5.61 29.49 -25.14
C LEU A 707 6.52 29.28 -23.91
N ALA A 708 7.78 29.68 -24.03
CA ALA A 708 8.72 29.67 -22.92
C ALA A 708 8.27 30.59 -21.78
N VAL A 709 7.81 31.81 -22.10
CA VAL A 709 7.29 32.78 -21.11
C VAL A 709 6.09 32.17 -20.34
N VAL A 710 5.09 31.65 -21.04
CA VAL A 710 3.91 31.02 -20.39
C VAL A 710 4.32 29.75 -19.65
N GLY A 711 5.25 28.97 -20.21
CA GLY A 711 5.82 27.77 -19.55
C GLY A 711 6.49 28.14 -18.22
N PHE A 712 7.24 29.24 -18.12
CA PHE A 712 7.79 29.72 -16.85
C PHE A 712 6.72 30.30 -15.92
N MET A 713 5.67 30.94 -16.43
CA MET A 713 4.56 31.45 -15.62
C MET A 713 3.86 30.27 -14.89
N ILE A 714 3.54 29.18 -15.59
CA ILE A 714 2.92 28.00 -14.95
C ILE A 714 3.90 27.31 -14.02
N LEU A 715 5.18 27.21 -14.38
CA LEU A 715 6.21 26.62 -13.53
C LEU A 715 6.30 27.36 -12.19
N ILE A 716 6.34 28.70 -12.21
CA ILE A 716 6.34 29.57 -11.02
C ILE A 716 5.06 29.32 -10.19
N ARG A 717 3.91 29.28 -10.84
CA ARG A 717 2.61 29.06 -10.17
C ARG A 717 2.52 27.72 -9.47
N ILE A 718 2.91 26.63 -10.13
CA ILE A 718 2.87 25.27 -9.60
C ILE A 718 3.93 25.07 -8.49
N SER A 719 5.00 25.85 -8.53
CA SER A 719 6.10 25.77 -7.57
C SER A 719 5.84 26.50 -6.25
N LYS A 720 4.75 27.26 -6.13
CA LYS A 720 4.42 27.99 -4.87
C LYS A 720 4.14 27.00 -3.72
N PRO A 721 4.58 27.33 -2.48
CA PRO A 721 5.42 28.44 -2.08
C PRO A 721 6.86 28.30 -2.62
N LEU A 722 7.47 29.42 -3.02
CA LEU A 722 8.81 29.45 -3.61
C LEU A 722 9.88 29.37 -2.53
N THR A 723 10.68 28.31 -2.55
CA THR A 723 11.89 28.12 -1.73
C THR A 723 13.13 28.61 -2.48
N LYS A 724 14.26 28.83 -1.77
CA LYS A 724 15.54 29.18 -2.39
C LYS A 724 15.95 28.19 -3.50
N MET A 725 15.72 26.90 -3.28
CA MET A 725 16.00 25.86 -4.27
C MET A 725 15.13 26.02 -5.54
N LYS A 726 13.84 26.33 -5.38
CA LYS A 726 12.92 26.53 -6.52
C LYS A 726 13.30 27.75 -7.33
N TYR A 727 13.70 28.85 -6.66
CA TYR A 727 14.25 30.02 -7.35
C TYR A 727 15.49 29.66 -8.18
N ALA A 728 16.43 28.89 -7.60
CA ALA A 728 17.61 28.45 -8.32
C ALA A 728 17.25 27.56 -9.54
N ILE A 729 16.30 26.62 -9.39
CA ILE A 729 15.81 25.78 -10.50
C ILE A 729 15.27 26.66 -11.63
N ILE A 730 14.39 27.61 -11.33
CA ILE A 730 13.78 28.49 -12.32
C ILE A 730 14.87 29.34 -13.02
N LEU A 731 15.78 29.95 -12.26
CA LEU A 731 16.84 30.78 -12.80
C LEU A 731 17.80 30.02 -13.70
N VAL A 732 18.22 28.81 -13.30
CA VAL A 732 19.09 27.95 -14.11
C VAL A 732 18.42 27.56 -15.43
N ASN A 733 17.11 27.22 -15.39
CA ASN A 733 16.40 26.90 -16.63
C ASN A 733 16.21 28.11 -17.55
N ILE A 734 15.93 29.29 -17.00
CA ILE A 734 15.90 30.56 -17.79
C ILE A 734 17.27 30.82 -18.42
N ALA A 735 18.35 30.75 -17.62
CA ALA A 735 19.71 30.99 -18.12
C ALA A 735 20.10 29.93 -19.19
N GLY A 736 19.72 28.67 -19.01
CA GLY A 736 19.94 27.61 -20.00
C GLY A 736 19.18 27.86 -21.31
N LEU A 737 17.93 28.31 -21.25
CA LEU A 737 17.15 28.67 -22.41
C LEU A 737 17.79 29.83 -23.17
N ILE A 738 18.21 30.89 -22.45
CA ILE A 738 18.89 32.06 -23.03
C ILE A 738 20.22 31.63 -23.67
N PHE A 739 21.01 30.80 -22.99
CA PHE A 739 22.25 30.25 -23.53
C PHE A 739 22.03 29.50 -24.86
N CYS A 740 21.04 28.61 -24.91
CA CYS A 740 20.68 27.90 -26.14
C CYS A 740 20.19 28.83 -27.24
N GLY A 741 19.40 29.85 -26.88
CA GLY A 741 18.92 30.88 -27.82
C GLY A 741 20.02 31.71 -28.44
N ILE A 742 21.13 31.94 -27.75
CA ILE A 742 22.28 32.74 -28.26
C ILE A 742 23.29 31.84 -28.97
N PHE A 743 23.75 30.76 -28.31
CA PHE A 743 24.90 30.00 -28.77
C PHE A 743 24.52 28.77 -29.61
N LEU A 744 23.29 28.24 -29.46
CA LEU A 744 22.82 27.02 -30.15
C LEU A 744 21.62 27.26 -31.05
N LYS A 745 21.42 28.53 -31.49
CA LYS A 745 20.24 28.91 -32.28
C LYS A 745 20.10 28.10 -33.57
N GLN A 746 21.19 27.71 -34.24
CA GLN A 746 21.13 26.87 -35.43
C GLN A 746 20.64 25.44 -35.13
N LEU A 747 21.04 24.87 -33.97
CA LEU A 747 20.62 23.52 -33.55
C LEU A 747 19.11 23.48 -33.26
N PHE A 748 18.58 24.55 -32.66
CA PHE A 748 17.18 24.65 -32.27
C PHE A 748 16.30 25.41 -33.29
N ALA A 749 16.76 25.56 -34.49
CA ALA A 749 16.04 26.24 -35.57
C ALA A 749 15.51 27.64 -35.23
N LEU A 750 16.26 28.39 -34.43
CA LEU A 750 15.95 29.78 -34.12
C LEU A 750 16.58 30.75 -35.11
N SER A 751 15.80 31.73 -35.57
CA SER A 751 16.24 32.80 -36.48
C SER A 751 16.37 34.14 -35.76
N ASP A 752 17.11 35.07 -36.37
CA ASP A 752 17.18 36.46 -35.89
C ASP A 752 15.87 37.17 -36.24
N MET A 753 15.15 37.66 -35.23
CA MET A 753 13.83 38.25 -35.37
C MET A 753 13.91 39.69 -35.87
N SER A 754 12.99 40.05 -36.75
CA SER A 754 12.79 41.45 -37.15
C SER A 754 12.32 42.32 -35.98
N ARG A 755 12.57 43.63 -36.04
CA ARG A 755 12.16 44.58 -34.99
C ARG A 755 10.64 44.53 -34.71
N ILE A 756 9.83 44.38 -35.76
CA ILE A 756 8.38 44.28 -35.67
C ILE A 756 8.00 43.00 -34.93
N CYS A 757 8.65 41.90 -35.27
CA CYS A 757 8.40 40.60 -34.62
C CYS A 757 8.75 40.65 -33.13
N VAL A 758 9.88 41.23 -32.73
CA VAL A 758 10.26 41.44 -31.34
C VAL A 758 9.22 42.29 -30.58
N LEU A 759 8.73 43.36 -31.18
CA LEU A 759 7.72 44.23 -30.58
C LEU A 759 6.40 43.44 -30.34
N LEU A 760 5.92 42.71 -31.35
CA LEU A 760 4.74 41.86 -31.24
C LEU A 760 4.89 40.79 -30.16
N MET A 761 6.05 40.13 -30.11
CA MET A 761 6.37 39.13 -29.08
C MET A 761 6.26 39.75 -27.66
N ILE A 762 6.82 40.95 -27.45
CA ILE A 762 6.76 41.63 -26.15
C ILE A 762 5.30 41.96 -25.78
N ILE A 763 4.53 42.53 -26.72
CA ILE A 763 3.12 42.88 -26.51
C ILE A 763 2.31 41.62 -26.13
N PHE A 764 2.47 40.54 -26.89
CA PHE A 764 1.76 39.29 -26.60
C PHE A 764 2.24 38.59 -25.31
N ALA A 765 3.51 38.75 -24.90
CA ALA A 765 3.99 38.26 -23.61
C ALA A 765 3.29 38.97 -22.43
N PHE A 766 3.13 40.29 -22.47
CA PHE A 766 2.36 41.03 -21.47
C PHE A 766 0.87 40.66 -21.49
N ALA A 767 0.27 40.53 -22.69
CA ALA A 767 -1.11 40.09 -22.83
C ALA A 767 -1.30 38.67 -22.27
N ALA A 768 -0.37 37.75 -22.52
CA ALA A 768 -0.39 36.37 -22.02
C ALA A 768 -0.42 36.32 -20.49
N GLU A 769 0.33 37.23 -19.80
CA GLU A 769 0.24 37.28 -18.31
C GLU A 769 -1.18 37.58 -17.83
N SER A 770 -1.80 38.60 -18.43
CA SER A 770 -3.17 38.98 -18.07
C SER A 770 -4.20 37.89 -18.40
N VAL A 771 -4.11 37.28 -19.58
CA VAL A 771 -4.98 36.16 -19.99
C VAL A 771 -4.81 34.96 -19.07
N PHE A 772 -3.57 34.56 -18.81
CA PHE A 772 -3.28 33.42 -17.91
C PHE A 772 -3.82 33.63 -16.50
N ARG A 773 -3.66 34.84 -15.95
CA ARG A 773 -4.18 35.21 -14.64
C ARG A 773 -5.70 35.12 -14.60
N ASN A 774 -6.40 35.69 -15.56
CA ASN A 774 -7.87 35.71 -15.63
C ASN A 774 -8.46 34.31 -15.86
N LEU A 775 -7.88 33.53 -16.79
CA LEU A 775 -8.29 32.13 -17.03
C LEU A 775 -8.06 31.25 -15.79
N SER A 776 -6.98 31.52 -15.06
CA SER A 776 -6.68 30.79 -13.84
C SER A 776 -7.66 31.09 -12.71
N ILE A 777 -8.11 32.35 -12.57
CA ILE A 777 -9.15 32.73 -11.60
C ILE A 777 -10.48 32.09 -12.00
N LEU A 778 -10.84 32.09 -13.28
CA LEU A 778 -12.01 31.44 -13.81
C LEU A 778 -12.00 29.92 -13.50
N GLY A 779 -10.86 29.27 -13.68
CA GLY A 779 -10.69 27.84 -13.36
C GLY A 779 -10.99 27.53 -11.89
N VAL A 780 -10.45 28.33 -10.96
CA VAL A 780 -10.72 28.19 -9.51
C VAL A 780 -12.21 28.46 -9.18
N PHE A 781 -12.79 29.47 -9.81
CA PHE A 781 -14.22 29.79 -9.63
C PHE A 781 -15.12 28.63 -10.08
N LEU A 782 -14.85 28.04 -11.25
CA LEU A 782 -15.59 26.88 -11.77
C LEU A 782 -15.43 25.66 -10.87
N GLU A 783 -14.25 25.45 -10.29
CA GLU A 783 -13.99 24.36 -9.35
C GLU A 783 -14.85 24.49 -8.09
N ARG A 784 -14.88 25.69 -7.48
CA ARG A 784 -15.70 25.98 -6.30
C ARG A 784 -17.19 25.79 -6.59
N LYS A 785 -17.67 26.29 -7.73
CA LYS A 785 -19.08 26.17 -8.13
C LYS A 785 -19.50 24.71 -8.38
N THR A 786 -18.64 23.92 -9.01
CA THR A 786 -18.91 22.47 -9.23
C THR A 786 -18.84 21.66 -7.92
N GLY A 787 -18.00 22.06 -6.96
CA GLY A 787 -17.97 21.49 -5.62
C GLY A 787 -19.29 21.73 -4.87
N ALA A 788 -19.69 22.99 -4.77
CA ALA A 788 -20.93 23.38 -4.11
C ALA A 788 -22.19 22.75 -4.76
N LEU A 789 -22.18 22.55 -6.08
CA LEU A 789 -23.29 21.88 -6.77
C LEU A 789 -23.35 20.37 -6.44
N LYS A 790 -22.19 19.71 -6.33
CA LYS A 790 -22.14 18.31 -5.91
C LYS A 790 -22.61 18.11 -4.47
N GLU A 791 -22.27 19.02 -3.57
CA GLU A 791 -22.71 19.02 -2.18
C GLU A 791 -24.23 19.19 -2.07
N LYS A 792 -24.80 20.15 -2.80
CA LYS A 792 -26.28 20.31 -2.91
C LYS A 792 -27.01 19.12 -3.51
N ILE A 793 -26.36 18.40 -4.45
CA ILE A 793 -26.94 17.18 -5.04
C ILE A 793 -26.86 16.00 -4.04
N ARG A 794 -25.79 15.93 -3.24
CA ARG A 794 -25.65 14.95 -2.14
C ARG A 794 -26.73 15.19 -1.07
N GLU A 795 -26.87 16.43 -0.60
CA GLU A 795 -27.89 16.82 0.37
C GLU A 795 -29.32 16.50 -0.14
N LYS A 796 -29.63 16.75 -1.44
CA LYS A 796 -30.91 16.40 -2.02
C LYS A 796 -31.18 14.91 -2.21
N ARG A 797 -30.15 14.09 -2.27
CA ARG A 797 -30.24 12.62 -2.41
C ARG A 797 -30.19 11.90 -1.07
N GLY A 798 -29.98 12.61 0.04
CA GLY A 798 -29.90 12.03 1.38
C GLY A 798 -28.65 11.13 1.56
N ILE A 799 -27.59 11.42 0.80
CA ILE A 799 -26.33 10.66 0.84
C ILE A 799 -25.26 11.61 1.38
#